data_c048a9ed4041088ecac93303db0f7234
#
_entry.id   c048a9ed4041088ecac93303db0f7234
#
_cell.length_a   1.000
_cell.length_b   1.000
_cell.length_c   1.000
_cell.angle_alpha   90.00
_cell.angle_beta   90.00
_cell.angle_gamma   90.00
#
_symmetry.space_group_name_H-M   'P 1'
#
loop_
_entity.id
_entity.type
_entity.pdbx_description
1 polymer ?
#
loop_
_entity_poly.entity_id
_entity_poly.type
_entity_poly.pdbx_seq_one_letter_code
_entity_poly.pdbx_strand_id
1 'polypeptide(L)'
;MLDLESLKKQLNPQQYRAVTTTDGAILIIAGAGSGKTRVITFRIAHMLDKGIPQSQILALTFTNKAAKEMADRIKDLTQKKLQNLTVSTFHAFGVKVLRQDIEKLGYRENFSIYDETDRVALIKECGRELKYSPEAMDIYTISNLISNIKTGRKNWETANDMYRPLYEMYQEGLQLYNAVDFDDLIVLPIKLFREHPEVLAAYRERYKYIMVDEFQDTSHQQYELMHLLADKNVAVVGDDDQSIYSWRGADYQNIINFEKDFNVTEIRLEQNYRSTETILEAANGVISHNTNRKDKKLWSGNGGGKPIEVFMPENETDEADFIAESILGIAAEERRKYDEFGILMRANTQGRVLEEALLENNIPYTISGGSSFFERQEIKDVVSYLRVIANHDDEINLIRIINTPRRGIGRAAIKLLNDESVLQGCSMWNAMDSLIKRPDSPASDALKEDFQDFMNLIEEQRQKILSGHGLSNKVRQMVEDINYKDHLITEYSKNEKAVRFKLMNIESLLNSMDTWEKDPDNDNPSLFNYLNRITLMSRDNPDDENDKGKVNLMTIHASKGLEFPVVFIAGTEEGLIPHARSVEENGGDVEEERRLFYVAITRAKDKLFITSCQKRKKLNMVTECTPSRFLDEIPQNLIEYHQPKELTDEEIGDSFSSFLSELKSR
;
A
#
# COMPACT_ATOMS: atom_id res chain seq x y z
N MET A 1 -0.48 25.27 -24.11
CA MET A 1 0.57 24.54 -24.85
C MET A 1 1.87 24.66 -24.07
N LEU A 2 2.47 23.53 -23.75
CA LEU A 2 3.80 23.44 -23.14
C LEU A 2 4.86 23.57 -24.24
N ASP A 3 5.12 24.81 -24.71
CA ASP A 3 6.19 25.04 -25.67
C ASP A 3 7.58 24.82 -25.05
N LEU A 4 8.59 24.63 -25.90
CA LEU A 4 9.96 24.35 -25.46
C LEU A 4 10.57 25.50 -24.63
N GLU A 5 10.12 26.73 -24.80
CA GLU A 5 10.58 27.88 -24.02
C GLU A 5 9.96 27.88 -22.61
N SER A 6 8.69 27.52 -22.51
CA SER A 6 8.02 27.35 -21.22
C SER A 6 8.66 26.20 -20.39
N LEU A 7 9.00 25.10 -21.03
CA LEU A 7 9.72 24.00 -20.40
C LEU A 7 11.09 24.41 -19.87
N LYS A 8 11.87 25.18 -20.65
CA LYS A 8 13.19 25.68 -20.22
C LYS A 8 13.11 26.60 -19.00
N LYS A 9 12.01 27.34 -18.83
CA LYS A 9 11.83 28.24 -17.68
C LYS A 9 11.43 27.47 -16.41
N GLN A 10 10.79 26.33 -16.56
CA GLN A 10 10.22 25.55 -15.43
C GLN A 10 11.11 24.40 -14.98
N LEU A 11 12.03 23.93 -15.80
CA LEU A 11 12.87 22.76 -15.57
C LEU A 11 14.35 23.15 -15.56
N ASN A 12 15.14 22.50 -14.71
CA ASN A 12 16.58 22.60 -14.79
C ASN A 12 17.11 21.88 -16.06
N PRO A 13 18.39 22.09 -16.46
CA PRO A 13 18.92 21.50 -17.69
C PRO A 13 18.79 19.97 -17.77
N GLN A 14 18.98 19.25 -16.66
CA GLN A 14 18.90 17.79 -16.63
C GLN A 14 17.44 17.32 -16.71
N GLN A 15 16.54 17.96 -15.97
CA GLN A 15 15.10 17.70 -16.06
C GLN A 15 14.60 18.01 -17.48
N TYR A 16 15.02 19.13 -18.08
CA TYR A 16 14.67 19.47 -19.44
C TYR A 16 15.14 18.42 -20.44
N ARG A 17 16.39 17.94 -20.31
CA ARG A 17 16.91 16.84 -21.13
C ARG A 17 16.09 15.57 -20.97
N ALA A 18 15.76 15.19 -19.73
CA ALA A 18 14.95 14.03 -19.44
C ALA A 18 13.52 14.10 -20.01
N VAL A 19 12.92 15.29 -20.03
CA VAL A 19 11.59 15.55 -20.59
C VAL A 19 11.59 15.49 -22.11
N THR A 20 12.60 16.08 -22.76
CA THR A 20 12.62 16.29 -24.21
C THR A 20 13.22 15.15 -25.02
N THR A 21 13.99 14.23 -24.41
CA THR A 21 14.51 13.01 -25.04
C THR A 21 13.40 11.96 -25.10
N THR A 22 12.53 12.00 -26.11
CA THR A 22 11.32 11.17 -26.16
C THR A 22 11.57 9.74 -26.61
N ASP A 23 12.58 9.53 -27.43
CA ASP A 23 12.85 8.26 -28.10
C ASP A 23 14.04 7.52 -27.46
N GLY A 24 14.01 6.20 -27.53
CA GLY A 24 15.04 5.30 -26.98
C GLY A 24 14.82 4.90 -25.54
N ALA A 25 15.77 4.15 -24.98
CA ALA A 25 15.77 3.73 -23.58
C ALA A 25 16.48 4.77 -22.71
N ILE A 26 15.84 5.19 -21.63
CA ILE A 26 16.36 6.23 -20.75
C ILE A 26 16.30 5.73 -19.31
N LEU A 27 17.42 5.84 -18.60
CA LEU A 27 17.54 5.63 -17.17
C LEU A 27 17.73 6.99 -16.48
N ILE A 28 16.77 7.38 -15.67
CA ILE A 28 16.83 8.62 -14.90
C ILE A 28 17.14 8.26 -13.45
N ILE A 29 18.38 8.49 -13.03
CA ILE A 29 18.81 8.35 -11.63
C ILE A 29 18.47 9.66 -10.93
N ALA A 30 17.50 9.61 -10.04
CA ALA A 30 16.88 10.80 -9.48
C ALA A 30 16.81 10.73 -7.96
N GLY A 31 17.63 11.49 -7.26
CA GLY A 31 17.67 11.49 -5.80
C GLY A 31 16.37 11.97 -5.14
N ALA A 32 16.33 11.87 -3.82
CA ALA A 32 15.21 12.35 -3.03
C ALA A 32 14.93 13.83 -3.34
N GLY A 33 13.65 14.21 -3.52
CA GLY A 33 13.24 15.60 -3.73
C GLY A 33 13.75 16.25 -5.03
N SER A 34 14.31 15.48 -5.99
CA SER A 34 14.82 16.01 -7.28
C SER A 34 13.74 16.19 -8.35
N GLY A 35 12.49 15.86 -8.03
CA GLY A 35 11.35 16.03 -8.93
C GLY A 35 11.14 14.86 -9.89
N LYS A 36 11.35 13.61 -9.46
CA LYS A 36 11.06 12.37 -10.22
C LYS A 36 9.71 12.42 -10.94
N THR A 37 8.65 12.50 -10.16
CA THR A 37 7.27 12.53 -10.67
C THR A 37 7.01 13.73 -11.56
N ARG A 38 7.64 14.89 -11.26
CA ARG A 38 7.57 16.09 -12.12
C ARG A 38 8.15 15.81 -13.51
N VAL A 39 9.29 15.17 -13.59
CA VAL A 39 9.92 14.84 -14.87
C VAL A 39 9.04 13.90 -15.69
N ILE A 40 8.46 12.85 -15.08
CA ILE A 40 7.55 11.92 -15.77
C ILE A 40 6.31 12.65 -16.29
N THR A 41 5.66 13.45 -15.46
CA THR A 41 4.43 14.16 -15.83
C THR A 41 4.68 15.18 -16.93
N PHE A 42 5.77 15.95 -16.85
CA PHE A 42 6.16 16.90 -17.91
C PHE A 42 6.57 16.19 -19.21
N ARG A 43 7.22 15.02 -19.11
CA ARG A 43 7.57 14.19 -20.27
C ARG A 43 6.31 13.71 -21.00
N ILE A 44 5.33 13.16 -20.26
CA ILE A 44 4.06 12.73 -20.86
C ILE A 44 3.35 13.92 -21.49
N ALA A 45 3.25 15.04 -20.79
CA ALA A 45 2.62 16.25 -21.31
C ALA A 45 3.31 16.74 -22.59
N HIS A 46 4.65 16.74 -22.65
CA HIS A 46 5.43 17.08 -23.83
C HIS A 46 5.19 16.12 -25.00
N MET A 47 5.10 14.81 -24.73
CA MET A 47 4.79 13.80 -25.74
C MET A 47 3.40 14.02 -26.35
N LEU A 48 2.40 14.30 -25.51
CA LEU A 48 1.04 14.63 -25.94
C LEU A 48 0.96 15.92 -26.76
N ASP A 49 1.80 16.91 -26.45
CA ASP A 49 1.93 18.15 -27.22
C ASP A 49 2.63 17.94 -28.57
N LYS A 50 3.56 16.98 -28.64
CA LYS A 50 4.17 16.52 -29.92
C LYS A 50 3.22 15.71 -30.79
N GLY A 51 1.99 15.43 -30.34
CA GLY A 51 0.98 14.70 -31.09
C GLY A 51 1.05 13.17 -30.94
N ILE A 52 1.85 12.65 -29.98
CA ILE A 52 1.86 11.22 -29.67
C ILE A 52 0.48 10.85 -29.07
N PRO A 53 -0.22 9.85 -29.62
CA PRO A 53 -1.53 9.45 -29.14
C PRO A 53 -1.51 8.98 -27.68
N GLN A 54 -2.48 9.39 -26.88
CA GLN A 54 -2.64 8.95 -25.49
C GLN A 54 -2.62 7.42 -25.33
N SER A 55 -3.26 6.71 -26.26
CA SER A 55 -3.36 5.24 -26.27
C SER A 55 -2.02 4.53 -26.43
N GLN A 56 -0.98 5.22 -26.92
CA GLN A 56 0.37 4.67 -27.10
C GLN A 56 1.26 4.83 -25.88
N ILE A 57 0.78 5.48 -24.83
CA ILE A 57 1.57 5.78 -23.62
C ILE A 57 1.08 4.92 -22.45
N LEU A 58 2.01 4.19 -21.83
CA LEU A 58 1.82 3.44 -20.60
C LEU A 58 2.75 4.00 -19.54
N ALA A 59 2.19 4.52 -18.45
CA ALA A 59 2.94 4.96 -17.28
C ALA A 59 2.61 4.06 -16.09
N LEU A 60 3.64 3.43 -15.55
CA LEU A 60 3.54 2.49 -14.41
C LEU A 60 4.20 3.10 -13.18
N THR A 61 3.55 2.95 -12.04
CA THR A 61 4.06 3.40 -10.74
C THR A 61 3.80 2.35 -9.67
N PHE A 62 4.23 2.62 -8.43
CA PHE A 62 4.15 1.64 -7.34
C PHE A 62 2.81 1.66 -6.60
N THR A 63 2.20 2.86 -6.38
CA THR A 63 0.96 3.01 -5.61
C THR A 63 -0.18 3.62 -6.43
N ASN A 64 -1.42 3.27 -6.08
CA ASN A 64 -2.60 3.85 -6.73
C ASN A 64 -2.69 5.37 -6.50
N LYS A 65 -2.27 5.85 -5.33
CA LYS A 65 -2.16 7.28 -5.03
C LYS A 65 -1.22 7.99 -6.01
N ALA A 66 -0.02 7.44 -6.20
CA ALA A 66 0.94 8.00 -7.15
C ALA A 66 0.41 7.99 -8.59
N ALA A 67 -0.31 6.94 -8.99
CA ALA A 67 -0.94 6.85 -10.30
C ALA A 67 -2.01 7.94 -10.49
N LYS A 68 -2.89 8.13 -9.50
CA LYS A 68 -3.91 9.18 -9.51
C LYS A 68 -3.29 10.57 -9.55
N GLU A 69 -2.35 10.86 -8.65
CA GLU A 69 -1.64 12.14 -8.59
C GLU A 69 -0.90 12.45 -9.90
N MET A 70 -0.28 11.44 -10.50
CA MET A 70 0.38 11.56 -11.81
C MET A 70 -0.63 11.92 -12.90
N ALA A 71 -1.78 11.24 -12.95
CA ALA A 71 -2.85 11.53 -13.92
C ALA A 71 -3.42 12.93 -13.74
N ASP A 72 -3.72 13.35 -12.50
CA ASP A 72 -4.22 14.69 -12.21
C ASP A 72 -3.23 15.77 -12.64
N ARG A 73 -1.94 15.61 -12.32
CA ARG A 73 -0.89 16.54 -12.75
C ARG A 73 -0.75 16.63 -14.28
N ILE A 74 -0.87 15.51 -15.00
CA ILE A 74 -0.83 15.51 -16.47
C ILE A 74 -2.06 16.23 -17.02
N LYS A 75 -3.24 16.01 -16.44
CA LYS A 75 -4.49 16.71 -16.80
C LYS A 75 -4.32 18.22 -16.63
N ASP A 76 -3.78 18.66 -15.48
CA ASP A 76 -3.53 20.08 -15.19
C ASP A 76 -2.50 20.70 -16.15
N LEU A 77 -1.44 19.98 -16.47
CA LEU A 77 -0.41 20.45 -17.40
C LEU A 77 -0.92 20.57 -18.84
N THR A 78 -1.76 19.64 -19.28
CA THR A 78 -2.19 19.56 -20.68
C THR A 78 -3.53 20.21 -20.93
N GLN A 79 -4.37 20.40 -19.89
CA GLN A 79 -5.76 20.84 -19.97
C GLN A 79 -6.60 19.95 -20.93
N LYS A 80 -6.18 18.67 -21.10
CA LYS A 80 -6.85 17.70 -21.98
C LYS A 80 -7.58 16.65 -21.15
N LYS A 81 -8.65 16.08 -21.67
CA LYS A 81 -9.23 14.85 -21.12
C LYS A 81 -8.30 13.66 -21.38
N LEU A 82 -8.01 12.87 -20.37
CA LEU A 82 -7.08 11.73 -20.43
C LEU A 82 -7.82 10.38 -20.55
N GLN A 83 -8.70 10.25 -21.52
CA GLN A 83 -9.57 9.06 -21.67
C GLN A 83 -8.84 7.80 -22.14
N ASN A 84 -7.73 7.95 -22.87
CA ASN A 84 -7.02 6.83 -23.48
C ASN A 84 -5.58 6.69 -22.97
N LEU A 85 -5.12 7.56 -22.07
CA LEU A 85 -3.83 7.45 -21.41
C LEU A 85 -3.91 6.37 -20.34
N THR A 86 -2.93 5.46 -20.31
CA THR A 86 -2.85 4.46 -19.24
C THR A 86 -1.81 4.91 -18.21
N VAL A 87 -2.30 5.36 -17.05
CA VAL A 87 -1.49 5.60 -15.85
C VAL A 87 -1.98 4.65 -14.78
N SER A 88 -1.12 3.77 -14.27
CA SER A 88 -1.57 2.64 -13.45
C SER A 88 -0.44 2.10 -12.58
N THR A 89 -0.79 1.31 -11.55
CA THR A 89 0.20 0.43 -10.90
C THR A 89 0.42 -0.82 -11.76
N PHE A 90 1.54 -1.54 -11.52
CA PHE A 90 1.78 -2.84 -12.19
C PHE A 90 0.63 -3.83 -11.95
N HIS A 91 0.13 -3.93 -10.72
CA HIS A 91 -0.98 -4.82 -10.38
C HIS A 91 -2.29 -4.40 -11.06
N ALA A 92 -2.63 -3.12 -11.05
CA ALA A 92 -3.84 -2.64 -11.73
C ALA A 92 -3.75 -2.80 -13.25
N PHE A 93 -2.57 -2.66 -13.83
CA PHE A 93 -2.32 -2.97 -15.22
C PHE A 93 -2.48 -4.48 -15.48
N GLY A 94 -1.94 -5.34 -14.60
CA GLY A 94 -2.13 -6.79 -14.65
C GLY A 94 -3.62 -7.19 -14.61
N VAL A 95 -4.39 -6.59 -13.72
CA VAL A 95 -5.86 -6.78 -13.69
C VAL A 95 -6.49 -6.42 -15.04
N LYS A 96 -6.10 -5.29 -15.64
CA LYS A 96 -6.62 -4.86 -16.96
C LYS A 96 -6.29 -5.86 -18.06
N VAL A 97 -5.06 -6.39 -18.08
CA VAL A 97 -4.65 -7.42 -19.03
C VAL A 97 -5.46 -8.69 -18.83
N LEU A 98 -5.57 -9.16 -17.58
CA LEU A 98 -6.27 -10.40 -17.25
C LEU A 98 -7.78 -10.29 -17.52
N ARG A 99 -8.43 -9.17 -17.21
CA ARG A 99 -9.86 -8.96 -17.54
C ARG A 99 -10.15 -9.05 -19.03
N GLN A 100 -9.17 -8.80 -19.88
CA GLN A 100 -9.33 -8.83 -21.33
C GLN A 100 -9.05 -10.21 -21.94
N ASP A 101 -8.05 -10.92 -21.41
CA ASP A 101 -7.48 -12.10 -22.10
C ASP A 101 -7.29 -13.35 -21.22
N ILE A 102 -7.72 -13.36 -19.94
CA ILE A 102 -7.47 -14.44 -18.97
C ILE A 102 -8.13 -15.77 -19.40
N GLU A 103 -9.17 -15.73 -20.22
CA GLU A 103 -9.85 -16.93 -20.73
C GLU A 103 -8.91 -17.85 -21.49
N LYS A 104 -7.87 -17.29 -22.13
CA LYS A 104 -6.80 -18.05 -22.78
C LYS A 104 -5.98 -18.90 -21.81
N LEU A 105 -5.99 -18.57 -20.50
CA LEU A 105 -5.35 -19.32 -19.42
C LEU A 105 -6.31 -20.24 -18.66
N GLY A 106 -7.57 -20.38 -19.14
CA GLY A 106 -8.55 -21.27 -18.54
C GLY A 106 -9.35 -20.71 -17.35
N TYR A 107 -9.28 -19.40 -17.12
CA TYR A 107 -10.12 -18.70 -16.14
C TYR A 107 -11.30 -18.03 -16.83
N ARG A 108 -12.30 -17.58 -16.04
CA ARG A 108 -13.39 -16.74 -16.50
C ARG A 108 -13.06 -15.26 -16.30
N GLU A 109 -13.58 -14.37 -17.14
CA GLU A 109 -13.35 -12.92 -17.03
C GLU A 109 -13.68 -12.33 -15.66
N ASN A 110 -14.73 -12.85 -15.01
CA ASN A 110 -15.24 -12.39 -13.72
C ASN A 110 -14.49 -12.97 -12.50
N PHE A 111 -13.21 -13.28 -12.64
CA PHE A 111 -12.40 -13.84 -11.55
C PHE A 111 -12.37 -12.94 -10.30
N SER A 112 -12.28 -13.57 -9.13
CA SER A 112 -12.08 -12.89 -7.84
C SER A 112 -10.59 -12.65 -7.60
N ILE A 113 -10.26 -11.55 -6.90
CA ILE A 113 -8.89 -11.28 -6.48
C ILE A 113 -8.81 -11.51 -4.96
N TYR A 114 -8.04 -12.51 -4.56
CA TYR A 114 -7.86 -12.89 -3.17
C TYR A 114 -6.86 -12.00 -2.46
N ASP A 115 -7.27 -11.45 -1.32
CA ASP A 115 -6.37 -10.74 -0.41
C ASP A 115 -5.59 -11.74 0.48
N GLU A 116 -4.75 -11.25 1.39
CA GLU A 116 -3.96 -12.11 2.28
C GLU A 116 -4.84 -12.95 3.22
N THR A 117 -6.01 -12.46 3.62
CA THR A 117 -6.95 -13.22 4.46
C THR A 117 -7.56 -14.39 3.68
N ASP A 118 -7.99 -14.12 2.45
CA ASP A 118 -8.57 -15.12 1.56
C ASP A 118 -7.52 -16.19 1.19
N ARG A 119 -6.29 -15.74 0.93
CA ARG A 119 -5.14 -16.59 0.66
C ARG A 119 -4.83 -17.53 1.83
N VAL A 120 -4.77 -16.98 3.04
CA VAL A 120 -4.57 -17.76 4.28
C VAL A 120 -5.70 -18.77 4.49
N ALA A 121 -6.94 -18.39 4.20
CA ALA A 121 -8.09 -19.30 4.31
C ALA A 121 -7.96 -20.48 3.35
N LEU A 122 -7.60 -20.24 2.09
CA LEU A 122 -7.37 -21.29 1.08
C LEU A 122 -6.17 -22.19 1.47
N ILE A 123 -5.07 -21.64 1.96
CA ILE A 123 -3.93 -22.42 2.47
C ILE A 123 -4.36 -23.36 3.60
N LYS A 124 -5.16 -22.88 4.54
CA LYS A 124 -5.69 -23.69 5.65
C LYS A 124 -6.64 -24.79 5.16
N GLU A 125 -7.42 -24.51 4.15
CA GLU A 125 -8.30 -25.50 3.51
C GLU A 125 -7.47 -26.61 2.87
N CYS A 126 -6.54 -26.29 1.99
CA CYS A 126 -5.62 -27.24 1.36
C CYS A 126 -4.85 -28.10 2.40
N GLY A 127 -4.36 -27.47 3.47
CA GLY A 127 -3.66 -28.17 4.54
C GLY A 127 -4.54 -29.19 5.29
N ARG A 128 -5.83 -28.87 5.48
CA ARG A 128 -6.79 -29.80 6.08
C ARG A 128 -7.10 -30.99 5.18
N GLU A 129 -7.28 -30.75 3.89
CA GLU A 129 -7.53 -31.82 2.91
C GLU A 129 -6.33 -32.75 2.79
N LEU A 130 -5.12 -32.22 2.76
CA LEU A 130 -3.87 -32.99 2.74
C LEU A 130 -3.52 -33.59 4.12
N LYS A 131 -4.34 -33.33 5.16
CA LYS A 131 -4.16 -33.84 6.52
C LYS A 131 -2.82 -33.48 7.16
N TYR A 132 -2.30 -32.28 6.86
CA TYR A 132 -1.14 -31.78 7.57
C TYR A 132 -1.44 -31.60 9.07
N SER A 133 -0.46 -31.90 9.93
CA SER A 133 -0.59 -31.67 11.37
C SER A 133 -0.61 -30.17 11.68
N PRO A 134 -1.23 -29.73 12.80
CA PRO A 134 -1.19 -28.32 13.20
C PRO A 134 0.23 -27.74 13.31
N GLU A 135 1.20 -28.55 13.71
CA GLU A 135 2.61 -28.15 13.85
C GLU A 135 3.28 -27.93 12.48
N ALA A 136 2.83 -28.64 11.43
CA ALA A 136 3.32 -28.46 10.05
C ALA A 136 2.64 -27.26 9.36
N MET A 137 1.61 -26.67 9.94
CA MET A 137 0.82 -25.58 9.37
C MET A 137 1.27 -24.20 9.87
N ASP A 138 2.56 -23.93 9.79
CA ASP A 138 3.03 -22.53 9.93
C ASP A 138 2.62 -21.72 8.70
N ILE A 139 1.49 -21.04 8.84
CA ILE A 139 0.85 -20.27 7.76
C ILE A 139 1.77 -19.19 7.20
N TYR A 140 2.55 -18.53 8.06
CA TYR A 140 3.46 -17.48 7.62
C TYR A 140 4.57 -18.04 6.71
N THR A 141 5.20 -19.14 7.14
CA THR A 141 6.24 -19.83 6.35
C THR A 141 5.67 -20.37 5.04
N ILE A 142 4.48 -20.99 5.07
CA ILE A 142 3.82 -21.56 3.88
C ILE A 142 3.43 -20.44 2.91
N SER A 143 2.81 -19.36 3.38
CA SER A 143 2.42 -18.23 2.55
C SER A 143 3.63 -17.61 1.82
N ASN A 144 4.72 -17.40 2.55
CA ASN A 144 5.97 -16.92 1.97
C ASN A 144 6.58 -17.92 0.96
N LEU A 145 6.52 -19.21 1.25
CA LEU A 145 7.02 -20.24 0.34
C LEU A 145 6.22 -20.24 -0.98
N ILE A 146 4.89 -20.21 -0.90
CA ILE A 146 4.01 -20.14 -2.08
C ILE A 146 4.37 -18.94 -2.94
N SER A 147 4.49 -17.74 -2.33
CA SER A 147 4.87 -16.53 -3.06
C SER A 147 6.25 -16.64 -3.70
N ASN A 148 7.23 -17.18 -2.98
CA ASN A 148 8.60 -17.34 -3.48
C ASN A 148 8.69 -18.30 -4.67
N ILE A 149 7.96 -19.41 -4.62
CA ILE A 149 7.91 -20.38 -5.75
C ILE A 149 7.15 -19.76 -6.93
N LYS A 150 5.99 -19.17 -6.70
CA LYS A 150 5.13 -18.57 -7.71
C LYS A 150 5.84 -17.46 -8.48
N THR A 151 6.58 -16.64 -7.75
CA THR A 151 7.35 -15.52 -8.31
C THR A 151 8.77 -15.92 -8.77
N GLY A 152 9.13 -17.21 -8.73
CA GLY A 152 10.43 -17.68 -9.20
C GLY A 152 11.63 -17.25 -8.32
N ARG A 153 11.38 -16.70 -7.12
CA ARG A 153 12.45 -16.36 -6.16
C ARG A 153 13.08 -17.59 -5.51
N LYS A 154 12.34 -18.69 -5.47
CA LYS A 154 12.81 -20.03 -5.09
C LYS A 154 12.30 -21.05 -6.07
N ASN A 155 13.01 -22.18 -6.16
CA ASN A 155 12.58 -23.36 -6.89
C ASN A 155 12.46 -24.56 -5.94
N TRP A 156 11.89 -25.66 -6.39
CA TRP A 156 11.70 -26.85 -5.55
C TRP A 156 13.01 -27.57 -5.19
N GLU A 157 14.11 -27.28 -5.85
CA GLU A 157 15.44 -27.79 -5.48
C GLU A 157 15.97 -27.15 -4.20
N THR A 158 15.59 -25.91 -3.94
CA THR A 158 16.02 -25.10 -2.78
C THR A 158 14.95 -24.93 -1.72
N ALA A 159 13.70 -25.26 -2.04
CA ALA A 159 12.56 -25.16 -1.14
C ALA A 159 12.31 -26.47 -0.39
N ASN A 160 11.51 -26.42 0.68
CA ASN A 160 11.05 -27.62 1.38
C ASN A 160 9.99 -28.33 0.55
N ASP A 161 10.35 -29.44 -0.10
CA ASP A 161 9.51 -30.22 -1.01
C ASP A 161 8.26 -30.82 -0.29
N MET A 162 8.26 -30.88 1.04
CA MET A 162 7.11 -31.31 1.84
C MET A 162 5.84 -30.49 1.51
N TYR A 163 5.98 -29.22 1.19
CA TYR A 163 4.84 -28.33 0.89
C TYR A 163 4.47 -28.26 -0.59
N ARG A 164 5.12 -29.05 -1.45
CA ARG A 164 4.82 -29.09 -2.89
C ARG A 164 3.39 -29.54 -3.19
N PRO A 165 2.85 -30.62 -2.55
CA PRO A 165 1.45 -31.00 -2.77
C PRO A 165 0.46 -29.90 -2.32
N LEU A 166 0.79 -29.15 -1.25
CA LEU A 166 -0.04 -28.05 -0.78
C LEU A 166 -0.01 -26.88 -1.78
N TYR A 167 1.14 -26.56 -2.35
CA TYR A 167 1.27 -25.57 -3.39
C TYR A 167 0.45 -25.94 -4.65
N GLU A 168 0.56 -27.17 -5.11
CA GLU A 168 -0.18 -27.68 -6.28
C GLU A 168 -1.70 -27.59 -6.03
N MET A 169 -2.18 -28.06 -4.87
CA MET A 169 -3.59 -27.94 -4.48
C MET A 169 -4.05 -26.50 -4.32
N TYR A 170 -3.20 -25.60 -3.80
CA TYR A 170 -3.48 -24.17 -3.72
C TYR A 170 -3.68 -23.55 -5.10
N GLN A 171 -2.83 -23.89 -6.10
CA GLN A 171 -2.98 -23.40 -7.47
C GLN A 171 -4.26 -23.96 -8.13
N GLU A 172 -4.54 -25.24 -7.95
CA GLU A 172 -5.79 -25.87 -8.43
C GLU A 172 -7.02 -25.23 -7.76
N GLY A 173 -6.94 -24.93 -6.46
CA GLY A 173 -7.99 -24.24 -5.71
C GLY A 173 -8.27 -22.84 -6.25
N LEU A 174 -7.24 -22.03 -6.52
CA LEU A 174 -7.41 -20.73 -7.16
C LEU A 174 -8.13 -20.84 -8.51
N GLN A 175 -7.74 -21.82 -9.33
CA GLN A 175 -8.36 -22.02 -10.64
C GLN A 175 -9.81 -22.53 -10.51
N LEU A 176 -10.06 -23.48 -9.61
CA LEU A 176 -11.39 -24.02 -9.33
C LEU A 176 -12.36 -22.91 -8.87
N TYR A 177 -11.91 -22.04 -7.98
CA TYR A 177 -12.70 -20.94 -7.43
C TYR A 177 -12.73 -19.72 -8.34
N ASN A 178 -12.15 -19.84 -9.55
CA ASN A 178 -12.00 -18.72 -10.47
C ASN A 178 -11.42 -17.48 -9.80
N ALA A 179 -10.36 -17.69 -9.03
CA ALA A 179 -9.68 -16.66 -8.25
C ALA A 179 -8.22 -16.53 -8.64
N VAL A 180 -7.67 -15.35 -8.44
CA VAL A 180 -6.25 -15.03 -8.58
C VAL A 180 -5.79 -14.34 -7.31
N ASP A 181 -4.57 -14.59 -6.86
CA ASP A 181 -3.97 -13.83 -5.79
C ASP A 181 -3.15 -12.64 -6.33
N PHE A 182 -2.53 -11.90 -5.43
CA PHE A 182 -1.77 -10.72 -5.83
C PHE A 182 -0.53 -11.04 -6.67
N ASP A 183 0.13 -12.17 -6.42
CA ASP A 183 1.26 -12.60 -7.22
C ASP A 183 0.82 -12.92 -8.66
N ASP A 184 -0.38 -13.49 -8.83
CA ASP A 184 -0.98 -13.78 -10.13
C ASP A 184 -1.23 -12.54 -10.99
N LEU A 185 -1.50 -11.41 -10.37
CA LEU A 185 -1.71 -10.15 -11.10
C LEU A 185 -0.49 -9.73 -11.92
N ILE A 186 0.69 -10.28 -11.61
CA ILE A 186 1.93 -10.05 -12.37
C ILE A 186 2.34 -11.31 -13.12
N VAL A 187 2.28 -12.47 -12.47
CA VAL A 187 2.77 -13.73 -13.03
C VAL A 187 1.91 -14.24 -14.19
N LEU A 188 0.58 -14.15 -14.08
CA LEU A 188 -0.32 -14.60 -15.15
C LEU A 188 -0.25 -13.73 -16.41
N PRO A 189 -0.16 -12.39 -16.37
CA PRO A 189 0.15 -11.59 -17.55
C PRO A 189 1.44 -11.99 -18.25
N ILE A 190 2.52 -12.29 -17.50
CA ILE A 190 3.79 -12.77 -18.07
C ILE A 190 3.56 -14.11 -18.76
N LYS A 191 2.88 -15.04 -18.09
CA LYS A 191 2.53 -16.35 -18.67
C LYS A 191 1.69 -16.18 -19.93
N LEU A 192 0.66 -15.34 -19.89
CA LEU A 192 -0.19 -15.03 -21.03
C LEU A 192 0.62 -14.53 -22.23
N PHE A 193 1.53 -13.58 -22.02
CA PHE A 193 2.36 -13.02 -23.09
C PHE A 193 3.37 -14.00 -23.66
N ARG A 194 3.84 -14.95 -22.86
CA ARG A 194 4.75 -16.01 -23.32
C ARG A 194 4.03 -17.11 -24.10
N GLU A 195 2.85 -17.53 -23.63
CA GLU A 195 2.07 -18.61 -24.25
C GLU A 195 1.25 -18.13 -25.45
N HIS A 196 0.91 -16.83 -25.49
CA HIS A 196 0.09 -16.20 -26.53
C HIS A 196 0.79 -14.98 -27.16
N PRO A 197 1.79 -15.21 -28.07
CA PRO A 197 2.55 -14.13 -28.68
C PRO A 197 1.71 -13.11 -29.46
N GLU A 198 0.55 -13.53 -29.97
CA GLU A 198 -0.40 -12.64 -30.65
C GLU A 198 -1.00 -11.58 -29.70
N VAL A 199 -1.24 -11.96 -28.44
CA VAL A 199 -1.68 -11.01 -27.39
C VAL A 199 -0.57 -10.02 -27.10
N LEU A 200 0.65 -10.50 -26.85
CA LEU A 200 1.81 -9.63 -26.62
C LEU A 200 2.01 -8.65 -27.80
N ALA A 201 1.89 -9.12 -29.03
CA ALA A 201 2.03 -8.26 -30.22
C ALA A 201 0.97 -7.12 -30.24
N ALA A 202 -0.27 -7.42 -29.86
CA ALA A 202 -1.32 -6.40 -29.76
C ALA A 202 -1.01 -5.35 -28.68
N TYR A 203 -0.50 -5.75 -27.51
CA TYR A 203 -0.09 -4.83 -26.46
C TYR A 203 1.14 -4.00 -26.85
N ARG A 204 2.14 -4.56 -27.53
CA ARG A 204 3.29 -3.85 -28.09
C ARG A 204 2.89 -2.85 -29.18
N GLU A 205 1.89 -3.20 -30.00
CA GLU A 205 1.36 -2.28 -31.00
C GLU A 205 0.63 -1.12 -30.36
N ARG A 206 -0.10 -1.37 -29.28
CA ARG A 206 -0.81 -0.35 -28.51
C ARG A 206 0.14 0.56 -27.73
N TYR A 207 1.09 0.01 -26.97
CA TYR A 207 1.94 0.78 -26.05
C TYR A 207 3.34 0.94 -26.66
N LYS A 208 3.54 2.06 -27.37
CA LYS A 208 4.84 2.38 -28.01
C LYS A 208 5.81 3.06 -27.06
N TYR A 209 5.30 3.66 -25.96
CA TYR A 209 6.08 4.42 -24.99
C TYR A 209 5.73 3.92 -23.59
N ILE A 210 6.72 3.39 -22.90
CA ILE A 210 6.55 2.87 -21.54
C ILE A 210 7.36 3.73 -20.59
N MET A 211 6.74 4.10 -19.46
CA MET A 211 7.41 4.82 -18.38
C MET A 211 7.17 4.11 -17.07
N VAL A 212 8.23 4.01 -16.24
CA VAL A 212 8.16 3.38 -14.93
C VAL A 212 8.73 4.33 -13.89
N ASP A 213 7.89 4.70 -12.92
CA ASP A 213 8.30 5.46 -11.72
C ASP A 213 8.70 4.51 -10.59
N GLU A 214 9.51 4.99 -9.66
CA GLU A 214 10.03 4.22 -8.52
C GLU A 214 10.65 2.87 -8.95
N PHE A 215 11.42 2.89 -10.04
CA PHE A 215 11.94 1.68 -10.70
C PHE A 215 12.80 0.81 -9.78
N GLN A 216 13.47 1.39 -8.77
CA GLN A 216 14.26 0.67 -7.76
C GLN A 216 13.43 -0.26 -6.88
N ASP A 217 12.09 -0.08 -6.84
CA ASP A 217 11.19 -0.92 -6.04
C ASP A 217 10.56 -2.07 -6.86
N THR A 218 10.88 -2.16 -8.14
CA THR A 218 10.34 -3.21 -9.00
C THR A 218 10.88 -4.59 -8.61
N SER A 219 9.99 -5.59 -8.59
CA SER A 219 10.39 -6.98 -8.50
C SER A 219 10.94 -7.48 -9.84
N HIS A 220 11.61 -8.64 -9.81
CA HIS A 220 12.07 -9.30 -11.03
C HIS A 220 10.92 -9.55 -12.03
N GLN A 221 9.75 -9.97 -11.56
CA GLN A 221 8.57 -10.20 -12.40
C GLN A 221 7.99 -8.91 -12.99
N GLN A 222 7.98 -7.81 -12.23
CA GLN A 222 7.56 -6.51 -12.75
C GLN A 222 8.53 -6.01 -13.82
N TYR A 223 9.83 -6.22 -13.61
CA TYR A 223 10.85 -5.95 -14.62
C TYR A 223 10.60 -6.79 -15.88
N GLU A 224 10.38 -8.10 -15.74
CA GLU A 224 10.09 -8.99 -16.84
C GLU A 224 8.83 -8.59 -17.62
N LEU A 225 7.74 -8.25 -16.90
CA LEU A 225 6.51 -7.78 -17.54
C LEU A 225 6.77 -6.52 -18.37
N MET A 226 7.49 -5.54 -17.81
CA MET A 226 7.91 -4.33 -18.52
C MET A 226 8.79 -4.65 -19.72
N HIS A 227 9.79 -5.52 -19.55
CA HIS A 227 10.72 -5.93 -20.62
C HIS A 227 10.02 -6.65 -21.77
N LEU A 228 9.04 -7.51 -21.48
CA LEU A 228 8.22 -8.16 -22.51
C LEU A 228 7.44 -7.12 -23.32
N LEU A 229 6.89 -6.10 -22.68
CA LEU A 229 6.10 -5.07 -23.36
C LEU A 229 6.97 -4.05 -24.11
N ALA A 230 8.16 -3.75 -23.61
CA ALA A 230 9.03 -2.72 -24.18
C ALA A 230 9.59 -3.13 -25.54
N ASP A 231 9.48 -2.21 -26.52
CA ASP A 231 10.16 -2.35 -27.83
C ASP A 231 11.40 -1.46 -27.86
N LYS A 232 11.22 -0.14 -28.04
CA LYS A 232 12.33 0.81 -28.20
C LYS A 232 12.31 1.95 -27.20
N ASN A 233 11.10 2.46 -26.88
CA ASN A 233 10.94 3.67 -26.12
C ASN A 233 10.50 3.35 -24.70
N VAL A 234 11.45 3.25 -23.80
CA VAL A 234 11.20 2.98 -22.39
C VAL A 234 11.99 3.96 -21.52
N ALA A 235 11.32 4.61 -20.58
CA ALA A 235 11.95 5.52 -19.64
C ALA A 235 11.70 5.04 -18.22
N VAL A 236 12.74 4.76 -17.47
CA VAL A 236 12.64 4.37 -16.07
C VAL A 236 13.25 5.46 -15.18
N VAL A 237 12.56 5.74 -14.06
CA VAL A 237 12.99 6.74 -13.08
C VAL A 237 13.08 6.07 -11.73
N GLY A 238 14.19 6.27 -11.04
CA GLY A 238 14.39 5.66 -9.74
C GLY A 238 15.48 6.31 -8.92
N ASP A 239 15.49 5.94 -7.64
CA ASP A 239 16.51 6.29 -6.66
C ASP A 239 16.93 5.03 -5.91
N ASP A 240 18.07 4.48 -6.25
CA ASP A 240 18.62 3.28 -5.61
C ASP A 240 18.82 3.46 -4.08
N ASP A 241 19.09 4.69 -3.62
CA ASP A 241 19.18 5.01 -2.20
C ASP A 241 17.80 4.99 -1.49
N GLN A 242 16.69 4.89 -2.23
CA GLN A 242 15.34 4.73 -1.70
C GLN A 242 14.76 3.31 -1.92
N SER A 243 15.57 2.32 -2.25
CA SER A 243 15.16 0.92 -2.35
C SER A 243 15.02 0.31 -0.95
N ILE A 244 13.77 0.20 -0.46
CA ILE A 244 13.41 -0.22 0.91
C ILE A 244 12.35 -1.34 0.93
N TYR A 245 12.12 -2.03 -0.18
CA TYR A 245 11.10 -3.07 -0.32
C TYR A 245 11.68 -4.42 -0.77
N SER A 246 12.97 -4.73 -0.42
CA SER A 246 13.58 -6.02 -0.76
C SER A 246 12.80 -7.18 -0.14
N TRP A 247 12.26 -7.02 1.05
CA TRP A 247 11.39 -7.98 1.72
C TRP A 247 10.07 -8.25 0.96
N ARG A 248 9.64 -7.33 0.08
CA ARG A 248 8.53 -7.52 -0.86
C ARG A 248 8.98 -8.06 -2.22
N GLY A 249 10.27 -8.30 -2.41
CA GLY A 249 10.85 -8.79 -3.64
C GLY A 249 11.33 -7.70 -4.61
N ALA A 250 11.46 -6.44 -4.15
CA ALA A 250 12.19 -5.43 -4.90
C ALA A 250 13.63 -5.88 -5.12
N ASP A 251 14.12 -5.70 -6.34
CA ASP A 251 15.44 -6.18 -6.73
C ASP A 251 16.24 -5.05 -7.41
N TYR A 252 17.23 -4.56 -6.71
CA TYR A 252 18.18 -3.57 -7.24
C TYR A 252 18.85 -4.03 -8.54
N GLN A 253 19.00 -5.34 -8.74
CA GLN A 253 19.58 -5.92 -9.97
C GLN A 253 18.80 -5.50 -11.22
N ASN A 254 17.54 -5.10 -11.10
CA ASN A 254 16.74 -4.64 -12.22
C ASN A 254 17.31 -3.38 -12.89
N ILE A 255 17.98 -2.48 -12.14
CA ILE A 255 18.66 -1.31 -12.72
C ILE A 255 19.83 -1.76 -13.58
N ILE A 256 20.60 -2.74 -13.11
CA ILE A 256 21.74 -3.30 -13.84
C ILE A 256 21.28 -4.08 -15.06
N ASN A 257 20.20 -4.86 -14.92
CA ASN A 257 19.61 -5.61 -16.03
C ASN A 257 19.10 -4.66 -17.12
N PHE A 258 18.45 -3.55 -16.71
CA PHE A 258 17.98 -2.54 -17.67
C PHE A 258 19.12 -1.93 -18.50
N GLU A 259 20.28 -1.66 -17.88
CA GLU A 259 21.46 -1.17 -18.60
C GLU A 259 22.07 -2.21 -19.56
N LYS A 260 21.89 -3.50 -19.27
CA LYS A 260 22.38 -4.60 -20.14
C LYS A 260 21.41 -4.88 -21.29
N ASP A 261 20.12 -4.85 -21.02
CA ASP A 261 19.08 -5.26 -21.96
C ASP A 261 18.75 -4.16 -22.98
N PHE A 262 19.02 -2.89 -22.62
CA PHE A 262 18.73 -1.74 -23.48
C PHE A 262 19.98 -0.89 -23.71
N ASN A 263 20.02 -0.20 -24.88
CA ASN A 263 21.03 0.85 -25.14
C ASN A 263 20.60 2.16 -24.44
N VAL A 264 21.03 2.31 -23.18
CA VAL A 264 20.48 3.30 -22.26
C VAL A 264 21.16 4.65 -22.36
N THR A 265 20.36 5.73 -22.40
CA THR A 265 20.81 7.08 -22.11
C THR A 265 20.61 7.37 -20.62
N GLU A 266 21.69 7.46 -19.85
CA GLU A 266 21.62 7.82 -18.42
C GLU A 266 21.52 9.35 -18.24
N ILE A 267 20.61 9.78 -17.33
CA ILE A 267 20.42 11.16 -16.92
C ILE A 267 20.34 11.21 -15.39
N ARG A 268 21.14 12.07 -14.75
CA ARG A 268 21.18 12.22 -13.29
C ARG A 268 20.49 13.50 -12.86
N LEU A 269 19.55 13.38 -11.89
CA LEU A 269 18.86 14.51 -11.26
C LEU A 269 19.37 14.64 -9.82
N GLU A 270 20.31 15.56 -9.60
CA GLU A 270 21.01 15.74 -8.33
C GLU A 270 20.56 16.98 -7.55
N GLN A 271 19.83 17.90 -8.17
CA GLN A 271 19.30 19.06 -7.50
C GLN A 271 18.03 18.71 -6.71
N ASN A 272 18.11 18.86 -5.40
CA ASN A 272 16.98 18.69 -4.49
C ASN A 272 16.21 20.01 -4.33
N TYR A 273 14.88 19.94 -4.40
CA TYR A 273 13.97 21.07 -4.26
C TYR A 273 13.09 20.99 -3.01
N ARG A 274 13.27 19.95 -2.20
CA ARG A 274 12.43 19.64 -1.03
C ARG A 274 13.02 20.20 0.25
N SER A 275 14.22 19.75 0.58
CA SER A 275 14.83 19.90 1.90
C SER A 275 15.84 21.05 1.93
N THR A 276 16.09 21.56 3.14
CA THR A 276 17.21 22.46 3.41
C THR A 276 18.55 21.75 3.19
N GLU A 277 19.63 22.51 3.05
CA GLU A 277 20.98 22.00 2.85
C GLU A 277 21.42 21.14 4.05
N THR A 278 21.16 21.57 5.29
CA THR A 278 21.48 20.83 6.51
C THR A 278 20.86 19.41 6.51
N ILE A 279 19.58 19.29 6.21
CA ILE A 279 18.89 17.99 6.14
C ILE A 279 19.49 17.11 5.04
N LEU A 280 19.79 17.70 3.90
CA LEU A 280 20.35 16.99 2.76
C LEU A 280 21.78 16.52 2.99
N GLU A 281 22.61 17.34 3.62
CA GLU A 281 23.98 16.96 4.01
C GLU A 281 23.97 15.82 5.02
N ALA A 282 23.06 15.83 5.99
CA ALA A 282 22.87 14.72 6.92
C ALA A 282 22.47 13.43 6.19
N ALA A 283 21.52 13.50 5.28
CA ALA A 283 21.10 12.37 4.47
C ALA A 283 22.24 11.82 3.60
N ASN A 284 23.02 12.72 2.95
CA ASN A 284 24.21 12.35 2.19
C ASN A 284 25.29 11.70 3.08
N GLY A 285 25.49 12.21 4.29
CA GLY A 285 26.41 11.62 5.28
C GLY A 285 26.07 10.17 5.55
N VAL A 286 24.83 9.91 5.96
CA VAL A 286 24.35 8.55 6.27
C VAL A 286 24.47 7.63 5.06
N ILE A 287 23.91 8.00 3.91
CA ILE A 287 23.85 7.09 2.76
C ILE A 287 25.20 6.82 2.10
N SER A 288 26.19 7.68 2.33
CA SER A 288 27.55 7.50 1.80
C SER A 288 28.26 6.25 2.34
N HIS A 289 27.79 5.67 3.45
CA HIS A 289 28.32 4.45 4.03
C HIS A 289 27.83 3.17 3.32
N ASN A 290 26.84 3.27 2.42
CA ASN A 290 26.45 2.16 1.56
C ASN A 290 27.42 2.01 0.39
N THR A 291 27.76 0.75 0.07
CA THR A 291 28.71 0.43 -1.00
C THR A 291 28.02 0.14 -2.34
N ASN A 292 26.84 -0.52 -2.29
CA ASN A 292 26.08 -0.89 -3.47
C ASN A 292 25.11 0.24 -3.87
N ARG A 293 25.62 1.29 -4.51
CA ARG A 293 24.83 2.44 -4.96
C ARG A 293 25.37 3.07 -6.23
N LYS A 294 24.51 3.77 -6.97
CA LYS A 294 24.92 4.63 -8.09
C LYS A 294 25.54 5.92 -7.53
N ASP A 295 26.69 6.29 -8.08
CA ASP A 295 27.37 7.51 -7.66
C ASP A 295 26.52 8.74 -8.02
N LYS A 296 26.10 9.47 -6.98
CA LYS A 296 25.37 10.73 -7.06
C LYS A 296 25.56 11.53 -5.79
N LYS A 297 25.59 12.84 -5.90
CA LYS A 297 25.66 13.77 -4.77
C LYS A 297 24.54 14.78 -4.85
N LEU A 298 23.57 14.66 -3.96
CA LEU A 298 22.47 15.60 -3.90
C LEU A 298 22.94 16.94 -3.33
N TRP A 299 22.43 18.01 -3.91
CA TRP A 299 22.64 19.37 -3.44
C TRP A 299 21.32 20.14 -3.43
N SER A 300 21.17 21.11 -2.53
CA SER A 300 19.97 21.94 -2.37
C SER A 300 20.29 23.40 -2.62
N GLY A 301 19.34 24.10 -3.22
CA GLY A 301 19.37 25.56 -3.34
C GLY A 301 18.46 26.28 -2.33
N ASN A 302 17.88 25.54 -1.34
CA ASN A 302 16.89 26.07 -0.39
C ASN A 302 17.53 26.74 0.85
N GLY A 303 18.85 26.92 0.87
CA GLY A 303 19.58 27.53 1.98
C GLY A 303 19.96 26.54 3.10
N GLY A 304 20.75 27.00 4.08
CA GLY A 304 21.37 26.19 5.12
C GLY A 304 20.40 25.42 6.01
N GLY A 305 19.35 26.05 6.50
CA GLY A 305 18.41 25.42 7.42
C GLY A 305 18.85 25.43 8.90
N LYS A 306 17.99 24.92 9.77
CA LYS A 306 18.29 24.74 11.20
C LYS A 306 19.08 23.45 11.44
N PRO A 307 19.85 23.35 12.52
CA PRO A 307 20.46 22.08 12.95
C PRO A 307 19.39 21.00 13.14
N ILE A 308 19.82 19.74 13.03
CA ILE A 308 18.98 18.58 13.35
C ILE A 308 18.96 18.43 14.87
N GLU A 309 17.78 18.46 15.45
CA GLU A 309 17.63 18.35 16.90
C GLU A 309 17.56 16.86 17.31
N VAL A 310 18.47 16.43 18.17
CA VAL A 310 18.50 15.06 18.71
C VAL A 310 18.14 15.10 20.20
N PHE A 311 17.12 14.36 20.59
CA PHE A 311 16.66 14.22 21.96
C PHE A 311 16.87 12.80 22.49
N MET A 312 17.42 12.69 23.70
CA MET A 312 17.73 11.44 24.39
C MET A 312 16.87 11.27 25.65
N PRO A 313 15.56 10.98 25.53
CA PRO A 313 14.65 10.82 26.67
C PRO A 313 15.03 9.60 27.52
N GLU A 314 14.59 9.56 28.77
CA GLU A 314 14.82 8.43 29.64
C GLU A 314 14.07 7.17 29.14
N ASN A 315 12.85 7.34 28.68
CA ASN A 315 11.97 6.24 28.25
C ASN A 315 11.03 6.65 27.10
N GLU A 316 10.20 5.71 26.63
CA GLU A 316 9.26 5.92 25.52
C GLU A 316 8.11 6.89 25.84
N THR A 317 7.75 7.08 27.11
CA THR A 317 6.72 8.05 27.50
C THR A 317 7.29 9.47 27.38
N ASP A 318 8.47 9.71 27.95
CA ASP A 318 9.16 11.01 27.82
C ASP A 318 9.45 11.37 26.37
N GLU A 319 9.71 10.35 25.49
CA GLU A 319 9.85 10.52 24.05
C GLU A 319 8.56 11.06 23.44
N ALA A 320 7.44 10.44 23.76
CA ALA A 320 6.14 10.78 23.19
C ALA A 320 5.66 12.16 23.69
N ASP A 321 5.89 12.48 24.95
CA ASP A 321 5.55 13.78 25.54
C ASP A 321 6.39 14.90 24.89
N PHE A 322 7.70 14.70 24.73
CA PHE A 322 8.56 15.65 24.03
C PHE A 322 8.07 15.93 22.60
N ILE A 323 7.68 14.88 21.85
CA ILE A 323 7.17 15.02 20.48
C ILE A 323 5.86 15.82 20.48
N ALA A 324 4.92 15.51 21.39
CA ALA A 324 3.65 16.20 21.46
C ALA A 324 3.82 17.68 21.85
N GLU A 325 4.64 17.98 22.88
CA GLU A 325 4.94 19.35 23.31
C GLU A 325 5.66 20.15 22.22
N SER A 326 6.62 19.52 21.51
CA SER A 326 7.32 20.16 20.39
C SER A 326 6.37 20.52 19.26
N ILE A 327 5.41 19.64 18.94
CA ILE A 327 4.36 19.92 17.93
C ILE A 327 3.53 21.12 18.35
N LEU A 328 3.06 21.17 19.61
CA LEU A 328 2.29 22.30 20.12
C LEU A 328 3.08 23.62 20.09
N GLY A 329 4.33 23.57 20.55
CA GLY A 329 5.22 24.74 20.55
C GLY A 329 5.45 25.29 19.14
N ILE A 330 5.88 24.43 18.20
CA ILE A 330 6.15 24.83 16.82
C ILE A 330 4.86 25.30 16.10
N ALA A 331 3.73 24.59 16.34
CA ALA A 331 2.44 24.98 15.75
C ALA A 331 2.01 26.39 16.22
N ALA A 332 2.22 26.70 17.49
CA ALA A 332 1.89 28.00 18.05
C ALA A 332 2.85 29.12 17.59
N GLU A 333 4.16 28.88 17.68
CA GLU A 333 5.19 29.89 17.36
C GLU A 333 5.24 30.19 15.86
N GLU A 334 5.19 29.18 15.01
CA GLU A 334 5.34 29.31 13.54
C GLU A 334 3.98 29.35 12.81
N ARG A 335 2.86 29.26 13.53
CA ARG A 335 1.49 29.21 13.00
C ARG A 335 1.30 28.08 11.98
N ARG A 336 1.92 26.92 12.24
CA ARG A 336 1.82 25.74 11.38
C ARG A 336 0.54 24.98 11.66
N LYS A 337 0.02 24.35 10.61
CA LYS A 337 -1.11 23.42 10.72
C LYS A 337 -0.60 22.04 11.14
N TYR A 338 -1.45 21.23 11.78
CA TYR A 338 -1.09 19.89 12.21
C TYR A 338 -0.77 18.92 11.05
N ASP A 339 -1.31 19.13 9.86
CA ASP A 339 -0.98 18.33 8.65
C ASP A 339 0.43 18.61 8.11
N GLU A 340 1.12 19.62 8.63
CA GLU A 340 2.53 19.90 8.31
C GLU A 340 3.53 19.04 9.10
N PHE A 341 3.04 18.23 10.07
CA PHE A 341 3.88 17.39 10.93
C PHE A 341 3.76 15.92 10.58
N GLY A 342 4.92 15.25 10.47
CA GLY A 342 5.02 13.79 10.32
C GLY A 342 5.80 13.18 11.48
N ILE A 343 5.22 12.17 12.15
CA ILE A 343 5.90 11.34 13.15
C ILE A 343 6.16 9.99 12.49
N LEU A 344 7.44 9.66 12.32
CA LEU A 344 7.90 8.45 11.63
C LEU A 344 8.44 7.44 12.63
N MET A 345 7.97 6.20 12.55
CA MET A 345 8.39 5.09 13.39
C MET A 345 8.79 3.87 12.56
N ARG A 346 9.63 2.99 13.12
CA ARG A 346 10.06 1.77 12.40
C ARG A 346 8.95 0.72 12.32
N ALA A 347 8.16 0.59 13.38
CA ALA A 347 7.11 -0.41 13.49
C ALA A 347 5.87 0.15 14.21
N ASN A 348 4.67 -0.33 13.84
CA ASN A 348 3.40 0.09 14.43
C ASN A 348 3.31 -0.17 15.95
N THR A 349 4.11 -1.08 16.48
CA THR A 349 4.18 -1.35 17.93
C THR A 349 4.64 -0.15 18.76
N GLN A 350 5.33 0.81 18.15
CA GLN A 350 5.77 2.06 18.79
C GLN A 350 4.61 3.09 18.86
N GLY A 351 3.60 2.95 18.01
CA GLY A 351 2.55 3.96 17.81
C GLY A 351 1.69 4.21 19.04
N ARG A 352 1.45 3.20 19.88
CA ARG A 352 0.51 3.31 21.00
C ARG A 352 0.86 4.44 21.98
N VAL A 353 2.11 4.53 22.40
CA VAL A 353 2.56 5.55 23.38
C VAL A 353 2.50 6.95 22.76
N LEU A 354 2.85 7.07 21.48
CA LEU A 354 2.74 8.30 20.70
C LEU A 354 1.26 8.76 20.57
N GLU A 355 0.35 7.82 20.31
CA GLU A 355 -1.09 8.10 20.25
C GLU A 355 -1.64 8.60 21.60
N GLU A 356 -1.25 7.94 22.70
CA GLU A 356 -1.63 8.31 24.06
C GLU A 356 -1.20 9.77 24.34
N ALA A 357 0.04 10.15 24.06
CA ALA A 357 0.54 11.51 24.25
C ALA A 357 -0.16 12.55 23.36
N LEU A 358 -0.43 12.23 22.08
CA LEU A 358 -1.18 13.11 21.18
C LEU A 358 -2.62 13.35 21.67
N LEU A 359 -3.28 12.30 22.17
CA LEU A 359 -4.64 12.38 22.71
C LEU A 359 -4.68 13.23 24.01
N GLU A 360 -3.74 13.01 24.93
CA GLU A 360 -3.64 13.77 26.19
C GLU A 360 -3.43 15.26 25.94
N ASN A 361 -2.68 15.60 24.91
CA ASN A 361 -2.43 16.98 24.50
C ASN A 361 -3.49 17.54 23.52
N ASN A 362 -4.59 16.81 23.26
CA ASN A 362 -5.66 17.21 22.33
C ASN A 362 -5.15 17.52 20.91
N ILE A 363 -4.09 16.85 20.44
CA ILE A 363 -3.55 16.99 19.10
C ILE A 363 -4.29 16.03 18.16
N PRO A 364 -5.00 16.51 17.14
CA PRO A 364 -5.64 15.64 16.16
C PRO A 364 -4.58 14.91 15.32
N TYR A 365 -4.72 13.60 15.16
CA TYR A 365 -3.79 12.80 14.39
C TYR A 365 -4.50 11.78 13.49
N THR A 366 -3.76 11.26 12.52
CA THR A 366 -4.14 10.12 11.69
C THR A 366 -3.00 9.09 11.67
N ILE A 367 -3.37 7.81 11.61
CA ILE A 367 -2.39 6.72 11.51
C ILE A 367 -2.39 6.18 10.09
N SER A 368 -1.27 6.37 9.41
CA SER A 368 -1.06 5.76 8.10
C SER A 368 -0.29 4.43 8.26
N GLY A 369 -0.82 3.33 7.69
CA GLY A 369 -0.24 1.99 7.81
C GLY A 369 -0.76 1.18 9.00
N GLY A 370 -1.84 1.63 9.68
CA GLY A 370 -2.65 0.81 10.61
C GLY A 370 -3.49 -0.23 9.87
N SER A 371 -4.31 -1.03 10.60
CA SER A 371 -5.24 -1.96 9.94
C SER A 371 -6.13 -1.21 8.96
N SER A 372 -6.04 -1.58 7.69
CA SER A 372 -6.77 -0.94 6.60
C SER A 372 -8.26 -0.85 6.96
N PHE A 373 -8.91 0.25 6.59
CA PHE A 373 -10.36 0.41 6.71
C PHE A 373 -11.11 -0.82 6.15
N PHE A 374 -10.62 -1.37 5.04
CA PHE A 374 -11.19 -2.54 4.39
C PHE A 374 -10.91 -3.86 5.12
N GLU A 375 -10.01 -3.89 6.09
CA GLU A 375 -9.75 -5.07 6.93
C GLU A 375 -10.66 -5.14 8.17
N ARG A 376 -11.41 -4.08 8.46
CA ARG A 376 -12.38 -4.08 9.56
C ARG A 376 -13.47 -5.11 9.30
N GLN A 377 -13.84 -5.87 10.33
CA GLN A 377 -14.78 -6.99 10.22
C GLN A 377 -16.07 -6.63 9.50
N GLU A 378 -16.73 -5.54 9.92
CA GLU A 378 -18.02 -5.10 9.35
C GLU A 378 -17.89 -4.69 7.89
N ILE A 379 -16.76 -4.16 7.49
CA ILE A 379 -16.48 -3.78 6.10
C ILE A 379 -16.22 -5.04 5.26
N LYS A 380 -15.40 -5.96 5.77
CA LYS A 380 -15.16 -7.26 5.10
C LYS A 380 -16.46 -8.04 4.91
N ASP A 381 -17.35 -8.05 5.88
CA ASP A 381 -18.62 -8.76 5.77
C ASP A 381 -19.47 -8.19 4.64
N VAL A 382 -19.64 -6.86 4.57
CA VAL A 382 -20.38 -6.20 3.48
C VAL A 382 -19.72 -6.45 2.12
N VAL A 383 -18.40 -6.30 2.03
CA VAL A 383 -17.65 -6.54 0.79
C VAL A 383 -17.75 -8.02 0.36
N SER A 384 -17.77 -8.97 1.31
CA SER A 384 -17.94 -10.39 1.00
C SER A 384 -19.31 -10.68 0.39
N TYR A 385 -20.38 -10.03 0.87
CA TYR A 385 -21.68 -10.10 0.19
C TYR A 385 -21.58 -9.61 -1.26
N LEU A 386 -20.94 -8.47 -1.50
CA LEU A 386 -20.77 -7.93 -2.84
C LEU A 386 -19.94 -8.86 -3.75
N ARG A 387 -18.92 -9.53 -3.21
CA ARG A 387 -18.10 -10.49 -3.95
C ARG A 387 -18.91 -11.73 -4.36
N VAL A 388 -19.70 -12.30 -3.43
CA VAL A 388 -20.58 -13.45 -3.75
C VAL A 388 -21.66 -13.06 -4.76
N ILE A 389 -22.24 -11.86 -4.64
CA ILE A 389 -23.16 -11.32 -5.62
C ILE A 389 -22.52 -11.18 -7.00
N ALA A 390 -21.27 -10.75 -7.07
CA ALA A 390 -20.52 -10.66 -8.32
C ALA A 390 -20.15 -12.02 -8.89
N ASN A 391 -19.72 -12.94 -8.01
CA ASN A 391 -19.24 -14.28 -8.36
C ASN A 391 -19.67 -15.30 -7.30
N HIS A 392 -20.65 -16.15 -7.64
CA HIS A 392 -21.16 -17.21 -6.74
C HIS A 392 -20.14 -18.29 -6.41
N ASP A 393 -19.12 -18.45 -7.23
CA ASP A 393 -18.05 -19.43 -7.03
C ASP A 393 -16.92 -18.91 -6.13
N ASP A 394 -17.10 -17.74 -5.51
CA ASP A 394 -16.16 -17.21 -4.51
C ASP A 394 -16.44 -17.84 -3.13
N GLU A 395 -15.93 -19.05 -2.95
CA GLU A 395 -16.25 -19.90 -1.79
C GLU A 395 -15.78 -19.32 -0.46
N ILE A 396 -14.66 -18.62 -0.45
CA ILE A 396 -14.15 -18.00 0.79
C ILE A 396 -15.10 -16.92 1.29
N ASN A 397 -15.55 -16.05 0.39
CA ASN A 397 -16.51 -15.03 0.75
C ASN A 397 -17.89 -15.63 1.00
N LEU A 398 -18.27 -16.73 0.31
CA LEU A 398 -19.50 -17.48 0.58
C LEU A 398 -19.49 -18.06 2.00
N ILE A 399 -18.44 -18.76 2.41
CA ILE A 399 -18.29 -19.31 3.75
C ILE A 399 -18.37 -18.22 4.81
N ARG A 400 -17.79 -17.05 4.53
CA ARG A 400 -17.82 -15.91 5.45
C ARG A 400 -19.25 -15.41 5.71
N ILE A 401 -20.07 -15.29 4.67
CA ILE A 401 -21.39 -14.65 4.77
C ILE A 401 -22.54 -15.63 4.97
N ILE A 402 -22.37 -16.91 4.67
CA ILE A 402 -23.48 -17.89 4.66
C ILE A 402 -24.23 -17.94 5.99
N ASN A 403 -23.53 -17.71 7.11
CA ASN A 403 -24.11 -17.64 8.45
C ASN A 403 -23.82 -16.30 9.17
N THR A 404 -23.58 -15.24 8.44
CA THR A 404 -23.36 -13.87 8.97
C THR A 404 -24.29 -12.89 8.22
N PRO A 405 -25.39 -12.41 8.81
CA PRO A 405 -26.01 -12.77 10.11
C PRO A 405 -26.40 -14.25 10.25
N ARG A 406 -26.65 -14.70 11.48
CA ARG A 406 -26.97 -16.10 11.78
C ARG A 406 -28.22 -16.57 11.05
N ARG A 407 -28.11 -17.73 10.34
CA ARG A 407 -29.19 -18.33 9.51
C ARG A 407 -29.37 -19.83 9.74
N GLY A 408 -28.88 -20.39 10.87
CA GLY A 408 -28.95 -21.84 11.11
C GLY A 408 -27.90 -22.68 10.42
N ILE A 409 -27.13 -22.09 9.47
CA ILE A 409 -26.09 -22.78 8.68
C ILE A 409 -24.78 -22.85 9.47
N GLY A 410 -24.70 -23.80 10.42
CA GLY A 410 -23.52 -23.98 11.27
C GLY A 410 -22.43 -24.85 10.65
N ARG A 411 -21.35 -25.13 11.43
CA ARG A 411 -20.20 -25.94 10.99
C ARG A 411 -20.54 -27.29 10.37
N ALA A 412 -21.54 -27.98 10.89
CA ALA A 412 -21.96 -29.28 10.35
C ALA A 412 -22.57 -29.15 8.94
N ALA A 413 -23.34 -28.08 8.70
CA ALA A 413 -23.91 -27.78 7.41
C ALA A 413 -22.81 -27.36 6.38
N ILE A 414 -21.85 -26.53 6.80
CA ILE A 414 -20.70 -26.15 5.97
C ILE A 414 -19.85 -27.36 5.59
N LYS A 415 -19.63 -28.30 6.56
CA LYS A 415 -18.92 -29.54 6.27
C LYS A 415 -19.67 -30.39 5.25
N LEU A 416 -20.99 -30.58 5.43
CA LEU A 416 -21.83 -31.33 4.49
C LEU A 416 -21.76 -30.69 3.08
N LEU A 417 -21.82 -29.39 3.01
CA LEU A 417 -21.72 -28.64 1.76
C LEU A 417 -20.35 -28.83 1.07
N ASN A 418 -19.28 -28.79 1.84
CA ASN A 418 -17.92 -29.03 1.33
C ASN A 418 -17.75 -30.49 0.85
N ASP A 419 -18.23 -31.46 1.63
CA ASP A 419 -18.18 -32.88 1.25
C ASP A 419 -18.95 -33.14 -0.06
N GLU A 420 -20.10 -32.49 -0.26
CA GLU A 420 -20.90 -32.60 -1.49
C GLU A 420 -20.21 -31.90 -2.66
N SER A 421 -19.61 -30.73 -2.45
CA SER A 421 -18.84 -29.99 -3.45
C SER A 421 -17.66 -30.82 -3.98
N VAL A 422 -16.90 -31.45 -3.07
CA VAL A 422 -15.79 -32.34 -3.42
C VAL A 422 -16.29 -33.61 -4.15
N LEU A 423 -17.40 -34.21 -3.69
CA LEU A 423 -17.96 -35.41 -4.29
C LEU A 423 -18.41 -35.19 -5.75
N GLN A 424 -18.98 -34.02 -6.01
CA GLN A 424 -19.52 -33.67 -7.33
C GLN A 424 -18.50 -32.93 -8.21
N GLY A 425 -17.37 -32.47 -7.68
CA GLY A 425 -16.40 -31.66 -8.40
C GLY A 425 -16.99 -30.33 -8.86
N CYS A 426 -17.83 -29.68 -8.03
CA CYS A 426 -18.49 -28.42 -8.34
C CYS A 426 -18.29 -27.39 -7.24
N SER A 427 -18.63 -26.11 -7.48
CA SER A 427 -18.58 -25.09 -6.45
C SER A 427 -19.55 -25.34 -5.30
N MET A 428 -19.28 -24.79 -4.11
CA MET A 428 -20.21 -24.88 -2.96
C MET A 428 -21.60 -24.32 -3.27
N TRP A 429 -21.70 -23.29 -4.13
CA TRP A 429 -22.97 -22.77 -4.58
C TRP A 429 -23.78 -23.82 -5.35
N ASN A 430 -23.16 -24.51 -6.28
CA ASN A 430 -23.79 -25.58 -7.05
C ASN A 430 -24.08 -26.83 -6.20
N ALA A 431 -23.21 -27.16 -5.24
CA ALA A 431 -23.43 -28.22 -4.28
C ALA A 431 -24.65 -27.92 -3.38
N MET A 432 -24.85 -26.68 -2.98
CA MET A 432 -26.02 -26.23 -2.23
C MET A 432 -27.32 -26.45 -3.02
N ASP A 433 -27.35 -26.06 -4.29
CA ASP A 433 -28.48 -26.30 -5.20
C ASP A 433 -28.75 -27.81 -5.39
N SER A 434 -27.69 -28.61 -5.53
CA SER A 434 -27.78 -30.07 -5.59
C SER A 434 -28.38 -30.67 -4.32
N LEU A 435 -27.92 -30.27 -3.13
CA LEU A 435 -28.43 -30.72 -1.85
C LEU A 435 -29.93 -30.39 -1.65
N ILE A 436 -30.37 -29.26 -2.17
CA ILE A 436 -31.77 -28.83 -2.13
C ILE A 436 -32.63 -29.75 -3.01
N LYS A 437 -32.23 -29.96 -4.28
CA LYS A 437 -33.02 -30.61 -5.30
C LYS A 437 -33.01 -32.15 -5.25
N ARG A 438 -31.93 -32.71 -4.74
CA ARG A 438 -31.74 -34.17 -4.73
C ARG A 438 -32.66 -34.88 -3.73
N PRO A 439 -33.48 -35.88 -4.16
CA PRO A 439 -34.43 -36.56 -3.27
C PRO A 439 -33.74 -37.34 -2.11
N ASP A 440 -32.57 -37.90 -2.36
CA ASP A 440 -31.76 -38.66 -1.42
C ASP A 440 -30.68 -37.82 -0.70
N SER A 441 -30.89 -36.53 -0.65
CA SER A 441 -29.96 -35.57 -0.01
C SER A 441 -29.79 -35.88 1.48
N PRO A 442 -28.55 -35.88 2.00
CA PRO A 442 -28.28 -36.03 3.43
C PRO A 442 -28.66 -34.79 4.26
N ALA A 443 -29.05 -33.69 3.62
CA ALA A 443 -29.49 -32.49 4.30
C ALA A 443 -30.89 -32.62 4.83
N SER A 444 -31.13 -32.16 6.07
CA SER A 444 -32.48 -32.09 6.66
C SER A 444 -33.36 -31.08 5.91
N ASP A 445 -34.68 -31.23 5.98
CA ASP A 445 -35.61 -30.32 5.31
C ASP A 445 -35.42 -28.86 5.80
N ALA A 446 -35.19 -28.66 7.11
CA ALA A 446 -34.88 -27.35 7.67
C ALA A 446 -33.57 -26.76 7.07
N LEU A 447 -32.54 -27.58 6.91
CA LEU A 447 -31.29 -27.09 6.29
C LEU A 447 -31.45 -26.80 4.80
N LYS A 448 -32.28 -27.56 4.10
CA LYS A 448 -32.63 -27.27 2.69
C LYS A 448 -33.38 -25.95 2.57
N GLU A 449 -34.28 -25.64 3.49
CA GLU A 449 -34.99 -24.36 3.56
C GLU A 449 -34.02 -23.22 3.86
N ASP A 450 -33.14 -23.37 4.86
CA ASP A 450 -32.09 -22.37 5.17
C ASP A 450 -31.18 -22.09 3.95
N PHE A 451 -30.78 -23.13 3.21
CA PHE A 451 -29.99 -22.98 1.98
C PHE A 451 -30.79 -22.28 0.88
N GLN A 452 -32.06 -22.65 0.66
CA GLN A 452 -32.90 -22.05 -0.36
C GLN A 452 -33.14 -20.56 -0.08
N ASP A 453 -33.42 -20.22 1.18
CA ASP A 453 -33.63 -18.83 1.60
C ASP A 453 -32.37 -18.00 1.39
N PHE A 454 -31.19 -18.54 1.73
CA PHE A 454 -29.92 -17.87 1.49
C PHE A 454 -29.65 -17.67 0.00
N MET A 455 -29.85 -18.70 -0.83
CA MET A 455 -29.68 -18.58 -2.29
C MET A 455 -30.64 -17.56 -2.90
N ASN A 456 -31.91 -17.58 -2.47
CA ASN A 456 -32.91 -16.62 -2.92
C ASN A 456 -32.52 -15.18 -2.57
N LEU A 457 -32.04 -14.96 -1.34
CA LEU A 457 -31.54 -13.66 -0.89
C LEU A 457 -30.42 -13.14 -1.79
N ILE A 458 -29.41 -13.98 -2.04
CA ILE A 458 -28.26 -13.57 -2.87
C ILE A 458 -28.71 -13.28 -4.31
N GLU A 459 -29.56 -14.12 -4.92
CA GLU A 459 -30.06 -13.90 -6.29
C GLU A 459 -30.94 -12.64 -6.40
N GLU A 460 -31.76 -12.36 -5.41
CA GLU A 460 -32.54 -11.13 -5.36
C GLU A 460 -31.64 -9.90 -5.31
N GLN A 461 -30.64 -9.91 -4.42
CA GLN A 461 -29.67 -8.82 -4.31
C GLN A 461 -28.82 -8.68 -5.59
N ARG A 462 -28.46 -9.80 -6.22
CA ARG A 462 -27.76 -9.81 -7.49
C ARG A 462 -28.55 -9.07 -8.59
N GLN A 463 -29.83 -9.41 -8.74
CA GLN A 463 -30.69 -8.74 -9.72
C GLN A 463 -30.81 -7.23 -9.46
N LYS A 464 -30.97 -6.83 -8.18
CA LYS A 464 -31.04 -5.42 -7.78
C LYS A 464 -29.73 -4.69 -8.08
N ILE A 465 -28.59 -5.22 -7.63
CA ILE A 465 -27.31 -4.54 -7.67
C ILE A 465 -26.72 -4.47 -9.08
N LEU A 466 -26.86 -5.53 -9.88
CA LEU A 466 -26.35 -5.55 -11.25
C LEU A 466 -27.25 -4.80 -12.26
N SER A 467 -28.46 -4.39 -11.89
CA SER A 467 -29.45 -3.77 -12.77
C SER A 467 -29.25 -2.27 -13.03
N GLY A 468 -28.05 -1.78 -13.38
CA GLY A 468 -27.83 -0.38 -13.78
C GLY A 468 -27.31 0.54 -12.66
N HIS A 469 -27.52 1.86 -12.76
CA HIS A 469 -26.91 2.90 -11.91
C HIS A 469 -27.44 2.92 -10.46
N GLY A 470 -26.73 3.62 -9.57
CA GLY A 470 -27.13 3.80 -8.16
C GLY A 470 -26.59 2.70 -7.24
N LEU A 471 -25.33 2.26 -7.47
CA LEU A 471 -24.68 1.18 -6.74
C LEU A 471 -24.70 1.43 -5.23
N SER A 472 -24.31 2.62 -4.78
CA SER A 472 -24.26 2.99 -3.35
C SER A 472 -25.62 2.81 -2.66
N ASN A 473 -26.70 3.30 -3.28
CA ASN A 473 -28.05 3.18 -2.72
C ASN A 473 -28.54 1.73 -2.67
N LYS A 474 -28.21 0.92 -3.67
CA LYS A 474 -28.57 -0.50 -3.73
C LYS A 474 -27.81 -1.31 -2.67
N VAL A 475 -26.54 -1.00 -2.45
CA VAL A 475 -25.74 -1.64 -1.38
C VAL A 475 -26.26 -1.22 0.00
N ARG A 476 -26.67 0.03 0.18
CA ARG A 476 -27.36 0.49 1.40
C ARG A 476 -28.62 -0.36 1.68
N GLN A 477 -29.45 -0.53 0.67
CA GLN A 477 -30.66 -1.36 0.79
C GLN A 477 -30.32 -2.82 1.07
N MET A 478 -29.28 -3.38 0.44
CA MET A 478 -28.78 -4.72 0.74
C MET A 478 -28.40 -4.88 2.22
N VAL A 479 -27.66 -3.92 2.80
CA VAL A 479 -27.26 -3.95 4.21
C VAL A 479 -28.47 -3.96 5.14
N GLU A 480 -29.56 -3.27 4.76
CA GLU A 480 -30.86 -3.33 5.47
C GLU A 480 -31.56 -4.68 5.27
N ASP A 481 -31.68 -5.15 4.01
CA ASP A 481 -32.36 -6.40 3.66
C ASP A 481 -31.73 -7.63 4.35
N ILE A 482 -30.41 -7.66 4.54
CA ILE A 482 -29.72 -8.73 5.25
C ILE A 482 -29.79 -8.58 6.79
N ASN A 483 -30.41 -7.54 7.32
CA ASN A 483 -30.51 -7.25 8.76
C ASN A 483 -29.14 -7.13 9.46
N TYR A 484 -28.13 -6.57 8.78
CA TYR A 484 -26.78 -6.52 9.32
C TYR A 484 -26.65 -5.61 10.55
N LYS A 485 -27.48 -4.57 10.64
CA LYS A 485 -27.54 -3.68 11.82
C LYS A 485 -27.99 -4.45 13.08
N ASP A 486 -29.03 -5.28 12.99
CA ASP A 486 -29.53 -6.06 14.12
C ASP A 486 -28.52 -7.14 14.53
N HIS A 487 -27.79 -7.70 13.57
CA HIS A 487 -26.66 -8.59 13.83
C HIS A 487 -25.60 -7.89 14.68
N LEU A 488 -25.16 -6.68 14.33
CA LEU A 488 -24.17 -5.91 15.09
C LEU A 488 -24.68 -5.58 16.50
N ILE A 489 -25.94 -5.19 16.65
CA ILE A 489 -26.55 -4.90 17.94
C ILE A 489 -26.55 -6.17 18.83
N THR A 490 -26.85 -7.32 18.26
CA THR A 490 -26.89 -8.60 18.97
C THR A 490 -25.48 -9.06 19.39
N GLU A 491 -24.53 -9.02 18.44
CA GLU A 491 -23.16 -9.49 18.65
C GLU A 491 -22.40 -8.61 19.67
N TYR A 492 -22.63 -7.30 19.64
CA TYR A 492 -21.99 -6.32 20.52
C TYR A 492 -22.94 -5.71 21.57
N SER A 493 -23.97 -6.47 22.01
CA SER A 493 -25.02 -6.02 22.91
C SER A 493 -24.54 -5.39 24.23
N LYS A 494 -23.31 -5.71 24.67
CA LYS A 494 -22.67 -5.14 25.87
C LYS A 494 -21.82 -3.90 25.60
N ASN A 495 -21.70 -3.44 24.35
CA ASN A 495 -20.84 -2.33 23.96
C ASN A 495 -21.48 -1.47 22.85
N GLU A 496 -22.41 -0.61 23.26
CA GLU A 496 -23.12 0.31 22.34
C GLU A 496 -22.15 1.24 21.55
N LYS A 497 -21.02 1.62 22.14
CA LYS A 497 -20.03 2.44 21.44
C LYS A 497 -19.42 1.68 20.25
N ALA A 498 -19.14 0.39 20.43
CA ALA A 498 -18.63 -0.46 19.34
C ALA A 498 -19.66 -0.60 18.21
N VAL A 499 -20.94 -0.82 18.55
CA VAL A 499 -22.02 -0.86 17.54
C VAL A 499 -22.06 0.44 16.75
N ARG A 500 -22.11 1.58 17.44
CA ARG A 500 -22.16 2.90 16.79
C ARG A 500 -20.97 3.13 15.87
N PHE A 501 -19.76 2.77 16.33
CA PHE A 501 -18.53 2.92 15.55
C PHE A 501 -18.56 2.04 14.26
N LYS A 502 -19.00 0.77 14.39
CA LYS A 502 -19.12 -0.14 13.24
C LYS A 502 -20.16 0.33 12.22
N LEU A 503 -21.30 0.86 12.67
CA LEU A 503 -22.29 1.44 11.79
C LEU A 503 -21.77 2.68 11.06
N MET A 504 -20.99 3.54 11.74
CA MET A 504 -20.31 4.67 11.11
C MET A 504 -19.32 4.22 10.04
N ASN A 505 -18.61 3.11 10.24
CA ASN A 505 -17.70 2.55 9.24
C ASN A 505 -18.45 2.10 7.98
N ILE A 506 -19.59 1.41 8.15
CA ILE A 506 -20.44 1.00 7.01
C ILE A 506 -20.94 2.24 6.24
N GLU A 507 -21.38 3.26 6.97
CA GLU A 507 -21.81 4.52 6.35
C GLU A 507 -20.70 5.21 5.58
N SER A 508 -19.46 5.18 6.11
CA SER A 508 -18.28 5.69 5.42
C SER A 508 -17.97 4.92 4.14
N LEU A 509 -18.14 3.58 4.14
CA LEU A 509 -18.01 2.76 2.94
C LEU A 509 -19.02 3.19 1.86
N LEU A 510 -20.28 3.34 2.24
CA LEU A 510 -21.37 3.72 1.32
C LEU A 510 -21.16 5.14 0.74
N ASN A 511 -20.70 6.07 1.56
CA ASN A 511 -20.37 7.43 1.10
C ASN A 511 -19.17 7.45 0.15
N SER A 512 -18.15 6.66 0.43
CA SER A 512 -17.00 6.49 -0.48
C SER A 512 -17.42 5.88 -1.83
N MET A 513 -18.36 4.91 -1.80
CA MET A 513 -18.93 4.31 -3.00
C MET A 513 -19.75 5.33 -3.81
N ASP A 514 -20.55 6.16 -3.14
CA ASP A 514 -21.36 7.20 -3.79
C ASP A 514 -20.47 8.26 -4.45
N THR A 515 -19.41 8.69 -3.78
CA THR A 515 -18.42 9.62 -4.33
C THR A 515 -17.73 9.04 -5.57
N TRP A 516 -17.30 7.78 -5.49
CA TRP A 516 -16.67 7.09 -6.61
C TRP A 516 -17.64 6.88 -7.80
N GLU A 517 -18.91 6.56 -7.53
CA GLU A 517 -19.93 6.37 -8.58
C GLU A 517 -20.22 7.67 -9.33
N LYS A 518 -20.15 8.81 -8.65
CA LYS A 518 -20.41 10.15 -9.22
C LYS A 518 -19.17 10.81 -9.84
N ASP A 519 -18.01 10.18 -9.74
CA ASP A 519 -16.78 10.72 -10.30
C ASP A 519 -16.89 10.83 -11.83
N PRO A 520 -16.75 12.05 -12.40
CA PRO A 520 -16.85 12.27 -13.84
C PRO A 520 -15.81 11.51 -14.68
N ASP A 521 -14.70 11.13 -14.06
CA ASP A 521 -13.62 10.39 -14.73
C ASP A 521 -13.86 8.85 -14.69
N ASN A 522 -14.93 8.40 -14.04
CA ASN A 522 -15.32 6.99 -13.97
C ASN A 522 -16.33 6.65 -15.07
N ASP A 523 -15.84 6.17 -16.20
CA ASP A 523 -16.66 5.87 -17.37
C ASP A 523 -17.62 4.66 -17.18
N ASN A 524 -17.37 3.80 -16.19
CA ASN A 524 -18.18 2.59 -15.96
C ASN A 524 -18.24 2.21 -14.45
N PRO A 525 -19.12 2.87 -13.68
CA PRO A 525 -19.29 2.58 -12.24
C PRO A 525 -20.07 1.28 -12.01
N SER A 526 -19.44 0.13 -12.26
CA SER A 526 -20.01 -1.19 -12.04
C SER A 526 -19.53 -1.81 -10.72
N LEU A 527 -20.31 -2.78 -10.19
CA LEU A 527 -19.90 -3.55 -9.01
C LEU A 527 -18.50 -4.19 -9.18
N PHE A 528 -18.22 -4.78 -10.34
CA PHE A 528 -16.95 -5.41 -10.64
C PHE A 528 -15.77 -4.42 -10.57
N ASN A 529 -15.94 -3.24 -11.14
CA ASN A 529 -14.91 -2.19 -11.09
C ASN A 529 -14.72 -1.65 -9.68
N TYR A 530 -15.77 -1.54 -8.90
CA TYR A 530 -15.67 -1.15 -7.49
C TYR A 530 -14.93 -2.20 -6.65
N LEU A 531 -15.22 -3.49 -6.82
CA LEU A 531 -14.52 -4.57 -6.12
C LEU A 531 -13.04 -4.65 -6.50
N ASN A 532 -12.71 -4.47 -7.78
CA ASN A 532 -11.31 -4.37 -8.22
C ASN A 532 -10.59 -3.20 -7.55
N ARG A 533 -11.25 -2.03 -7.50
CA ARG A 533 -10.72 -0.84 -6.82
C ARG A 533 -10.42 -1.13 -5.34
N ILE A 534 -11.39 -1.71 -4.59
CA ILE A 534 -11.19 -2.05 -3.18
C ILE A 534 -9.99 -2.97 -3.01
N THR A 535 -9.88 -4.02 -3.83
CA THR A 535 -8.80 -5.00 -3.71
C THR A 535 -7.42 -4.38 -3.96
N LEU A 536 -7.35 -3.40 -4.84
CA LEU A 536 -6.12 -2.65 -5.10
C LEU A 536 -5.84 -1.60 -4.00
N MET A 537 -6.89 -1.00 -3.42
CA MET A 537 -6.77 0.00 -2.35
C MET A 537 -6.45 -0.61 -0.97
N SER A 538 -6.84 -1.85 -0.70
CA SER A 538 -6.59 -2.49 0.60
C SER A 538 -5.10 -2.65 0.95
N ARG A 539 -4.22 -2.47 -0.02
CA ARG A 539 -2.77 -2.42 0.18
C ARG A 539 -2.19 -1.01 0.28
N ASP A 540 -2.87 -0.02 -0.31
CA ASP A 540 -2.46 1.38 -0.28
C ASP A 540 -3.40 2.12 0.66
N ASN A 541 -2.89 2.77 1.70
CA ASN A 541 -3.72 3.53 2.64
C ASN A 541 -4.63 4.50 1.91
N PRO A 542 -5.94 4.54 2.21
CA PRO A 542 -6.83 5.52 1.64
C PRO A 542 -6.45 6.92 2.10
N ASP A 543 -6.32 7.86 1.17
CA ASP A 543 -6.40 9.29 1.48
C ASP A 543 -7.83 9.59 1.94
N ASP A 544 -8.05 9.61 3.22
CA ASP A 544 -9.25 10.22 3.77
C ASP A 544 -9.11 11.75 3.59
N GLU A 545 -9.99 12.37 2.81
CA GLU A 545 -10.13 13.83 2.80
C GLU A 545 -10.43 14.40 4.21
N ASN A 546 -10.80 13.54 5.15
CA ASN A 546 -10.98 13.82 6.57
C ASN A 546 -9.66 14.00 7.36
N ASP A 547 -8.50 13.79 6.75
CA ASP A 547 -7.20 13.89 7.45
C ASP A 547 -6.53 15.26 7.35
N LYS A 548 -7.15 16.20 6.63
CA LYS A 548 -6.66 17.59 6.60
C LYS A 548 -6.67 18.19 7.99
N GLY A 549 -5.54 18.79 8.38
CA GLY A 549 -5.39 19.43 9.69
C GLY A 549 -5.08 18.45 10.84
N LYS A 550 -4.57 17.25 10.55
CA LYS A 550 -4.15 16.26 11.55
C LYS A 550 -2.66 15.93 11.41
N VAL A 551 -2.00 15.64 12.53
CA VAL A 551 -0.62 15.10 12.53
C VAL A 551 -0.60 13.73 11.90
N ASN A 552 0.39 13.46 11.06
CA ASN A 552 0.56 12.17 10.38
C ASN A 552 1.49 11.27 11.19
N LEU A 553 0.94 10.23 11.82
CA LEU A 553 1.68 9.18 12.54
C LEU A 553 1.77 7.95 11.65
N MET A 554 3.00 7.52 11.28
CA MET A 554 3.18 6.42 10.33
C MET A 554 4.51 5.70 10.46
N THR A 555 4.60 4.53 9.84
CA THR A 555 5.90 3.88 9.68
C THR A 555 6.74 4.60 8.61
N ILE A 556 8.07 4.49 8.71
CA ILE A 556 8.98 5.05 7.71
C ILE A 556 8.67 4.50 6.31
N HIS A 557 8.31 3.22 6.19
CA HIS A 557 7.90 2.62 4.91
C HIS A 557 6.66 3.30 4.31
N ALA A 558 5.67 3.60 5.14
CA ALA A 558 4.45 4.29 4.70
C ALA A 558 4.69 5.76 4.32
N SER A 559 5.76 6.37 4.82
CA SER A 559 6.13 7.76 4.50
C SER A 559 6.77 7.94 3.12
N LYS A 560 7.11 6.84 2.44
CA LYS A 560 7.70 6.92 1.10
C LYS A 560 6.74 7.58 0.12
N GLY A 561 7.24 8.56 -0.64
CA GLY A 561 6.42 9.40 -1.51
C GLY A 561 5.80 10.63 -0.83
N LEU A 562 5.73 10.66 0.50
CA LEU A 562 5.23 11.80 1.27
C LEU A 562 6.37 12.76 1.65
N GLU A 563 5.99 13.96 2.13
CA GLU A 563 6.93 14.98 2.58
C GLU A 563 6.24 15.95 3.55
N PHE A 564 6.94 16.33 4.62
CA PHE A 564 6.39 17.19 5.66
C PHE A 564 7.34 18.34 5.97
N PRO A 565 6.82 19.56 6.24
CA PRO A 565 7.65 20.66 6.76
C PRO A 565 8.45 20.28 7.99
N VAL A 566 7.84 19.58 8.94
CA VAL A 566 8.47 19.15 10.19
C VAL A 566 8.34 17.63 10.35
N VAL A 567 9.45 16.95 10.59
CA VAL A 567 9.49 15.48 10.76
C VAL A 567 10.12 15.13 12.10
N PHE A 568 9.48 14.20 12.82
CA PHE A 568 10.02 13.49 13.97
C PHE A 568 10.32 12.05 13.60
N ILE A 569 11.54 11.57 13.85
CA ILE A 569 11.92 10.16 13.71
C ILE A 569 12.02 9.58 15.12
N ALA A 570 11.05 8.74 15.50
CA ALA A 570 10.96 8.17 16.83
C ALA A 570 11.65 6.81 16.93
N GLY A 571 12.38 6.59 18.02
CA GLY A 571 13.00 5.31 18.33
C GLY A 571 14.24 4.99 17.49
N THR A 572 15.15 5.93 17.37
CA THR A 572 16.40 5.74 16.62
C THR A 572 17.44 5.02 17.48
N GLU A 573 17.23 3.72 17.71
CA GLU A 573 18.02 2.85 18.59
C GLU A 573 18.39 1.54 17.92
N GLU A 574 19.51 0.95 18.31
CA GLU A 574 19.89 -0.42 17.92
C GLU A 574 18.77 -1.42 18.25
N GLY A 575 18.44 -2.27 17.29
CA GLY A 575 17.35 -3.22 17.39
C GLY A 575 15.97 -2.68 16.94
N LEU A 576 15.83 -1.36 16.77
CA LEU A 576 14.69 -0.72 16.11
C LEU A 576 15.11 -0.11 14.77
N ILE A 577 16.07 0.80 14.77
CA ILE A 577 16.67 1.40 13.57
C ILE A 577 18.20 1.33 13.76
N PRO A 578 18.93 0.38 13.16
CA PRO A 578 18.47 -0.74 12.34
C PRO A 578 17.66 -1.78 13.11
N HIS A 579 16.70 -2.43 12.43
CA HIS A 579 15.89 -3.47 13.05
C HIS A 579 16.69 -4.75 13.29
N ALA A 580 16.58 -5.36 14.49
CA ALA A 580 17.37 -6.51 14.90
C ALA A 580 17.34 -7.67 13.88
N ARG A 581 16.16 -8.05 13.39
CA ARG A 581 16.01 -9.13 12.40
C ARG A 581 16.77 -8.86 11.11
N SER A 582 16.74 -7.63 10.60
CA SER A 582 17.44 -7.27 9.37
C SER A 582 18.94 -7.42 9.49
N VAL A 583 19.49 -7.13 10.69
CA VAL A 583 20.92 -7.27 10.97
C VAL A 583 21.31 -8.75 11.14
N GLU A 584 20.48 -9.55 11.83
CA GLU A 584 20.76 -10.94 12.16
C GLU A 584 20.55 -11.87 10.95
N GLU A 585 19.41 -11.74 10.22
CA GLU A 585 19.02 -12.63 9.13
C GLU A 585 19.83 -12.39 7.84
N ASN A 586 20.30 -11.17 7.60
CA ASN A 586 21.04 -10.80 6.39
C ASN A 586 22.58 -10.84 6.57
N GLY A 587 23.08 -11.58 7.56
CA GLY A 587 24.53 -11.69 7.80
C GLY A 587 25.20 -10.39 8.24
N GLY A 588 24.43 -9.44 8.79
CA GLY A 588 24.92 -8.14 9.26
C GLY A 588 24.85 -7.04 8.20
N ASP A 589 24.18 -7.26 7.07
CA ASP A 589 23.95 -6.22 6.07
C ASP A 589 22.91 -5.20 6.56
N VAL A 590 23.41 -4.02 6.88
CA VAL A 590 22.61 -2.89 7.36
C VAL A 590 22.26 -1.89 6.25
N GLU A 591 22.64 -2.16 5.00
CA GLU A 591 22.49 -1.19 3.91
C GLU A 591 21.01 -0.83 3.62
N GLU A 592 20.10 -1.81 3.69
CA GLU A 592 18.67 -1.54 3.51
C GLU A 592 18.08 -0.72 4.66
N GLU A 593 18.44 -1.02 5.90
CA GLU A 593 18.00 -0.23 7.07
C GLU A 593 18.59 1.19 7.03
N ARG A 594 19.81 1.36 6.48
CA ARG A 594 20.37 2.69 6.25
C ARG A 594 19.63 3.45 5.16
N ARG A 595 19.19 2.78 4.07
CA ARG A 595 18.30 3.39 3.07
C ARG A 595 16.97 3.79 3.70
N LEU A 596 16.44 2.97 4.61
CA LEU A 596 15.20 3.32 5.33
C LEU A 596 15.37 4.57 6.18
N PHE A 597 16.48 4.68 6.91
CA PHE A 597 16.79 5.88 7.70
C PHE A 597 17.03 7.10 6.79
N TYR A 598 17.73 6.94 5.68
CA TYR A 598 17.86 7.96 4.64
C TYR A 598 16.50 8.42 4.10
N VAL A 599 15.58 7.48 3.86
CA VAL A 599 14.20 7.82 3.45
C VAL A 599 13.53 8.67 4.53
N ALA A 600 13.65 8.30 5.82
CA ALA A 600 13.05 9.05 6.91
C ALA A 600 13.57 10.50 6.97
N ILE A 601 14.89 10.70 6.93
CA ILE A 601 15.52 12.02 6.92
C ILE A 601 15.01 12.86 5.74
N THR A 602 14.96 12.28 4.55
CA THR A 602 14.55 12.98 3.32
C THR A 602 13.05 13.25 3.20
N ARG A 603 12.24 12.89 4.23
CA ARG A 603 10.83 13.34 4.30
C ARG A 603 10.70 14.76 4.80
N ALA A 604 11.70 15.24 5.54
CA ALA A 604 11.68 16.59 6.11
C ALA A 604 12.01 17.67 5.06
N LYS A 605 11.27 18.78 5.12
CA LYS A 605 11.53 19.99 4.32
C LYS A 605 12.36 21.00 5.10
N ASP A 606 11.86 21.41 6.28
CA ASP A 606 12.37 22.55 7.02
C ASP A 606 13.08 22.14 8.31
N LYS A 607 12.50 21.19 9.06
CA LYS A 607 12.99 20.76 10.38
C LYS A 607 12.96 19.25 10.54
N LEU A 608 13.98 18.74 11.20
CA LEU A 608 14.12 17.33 11.53
C LEU A 608 14.47 17.15 13.00
N PHE A 609 13.67 16.36 13.70
CA PHE A 609 13.87 15.92 15.06
C PHE A 609 14.10 14.40 15.08
N ILE A 610 15.08 13.94 15.86
CA ILE A 610 15.40 12.53 16.02
C ILE A 610 15.38 12.21 17.50
N THR A 611 14.70 11.13 17.89
CA THR A 611 14.68 10.71 19.30
C THR A 611 15.27 9.32 19.48
N SER A 612 15.95 9.11 20.60
CA SER A 612 16.59 7.85 20.98
C SER A 612 16.50 7.68 22.50
N CYS A 613 15.68 6.75 22.98
CA CYS A 613 15.51 6.51 24.41
C CYS A 613 16.71 5.85 25.06
N GLN A 614 16.93 6.14 26.34
CA GLN A 614 17.92 5.42 27.16
C GLN A 614 17.41 4.04 27.57
N LYS A 615 16.10 3.89 27.79
CA LYS A 615 15.44 2.64 28.18
C LYS A 615 14.11 2.49 27.45
N ARG A 616 13.70 1.25 27.15
CA ARG A 616 12.36 0.92 26.62
C ARG A 616 11.78 -0.30 27.30
N LYS A 617 10.46 -0.33 27.40
CA LYS A 617 9.72 -1.47 27.92
C LYS A 617 9.43 -2.46 26.79
N LYS A 618 10.04 -3.66 26.84
CA LYS A 618 9.78 -4.76 25.92
C LYS A 618 9.20 -5.94 26.69
N LEU A 619 8.01 -6.43 26.32
CA LEU A 619 7.32 -7.56 26.98
C LEU A 619 7.29 -7.44 28.52
N ASN A 620 6.94 -6.28 29.04
CA ASN A 620 6.90 -5.96 30.48
C ASN A 620 8.27 -5.90 31.20
N MET A 621 9.37 -5.99 30.47
CA MET A 621 10.72 -5.79 31.03
C MET A 621 11.31 -4.47 30.51
N VAL A 622 11.94 -3.70 31.40
CA VAL A 622 12.69 -2.50 31.02
C VAL A 622 14.06 -2.96 30.52
N THR A 623 14.40 -2.53 29.31
CA THR A 623 15.67 -2.85 28.65
C THR A 623 16.43 -1.56 28.37
N GLU A 624 17.70 -1.50 28.66
CA GLU A 624 18.58 -0.40 28.25
C GLU A 624 18.71 -0.39 26.73
N CYS A 625 18.67 0.81 26.14
CA CYS A 625 18.82 1.02 24.71
C CYS A 625 20.18 1.61 24.39
N THR A 626 20.73 1.22 23.24
CA THR A 626 21.92 1.85 22.66
C THR A 626 21.46 2.74 21.51
N PRO A 627 21.92 3.99 21.43
CA PRO A 627 21.62 4.84 20.28
C PRO A 627 21.99 4.15 18.96
N SER A 628 21.25 4.42 17.92
CA SER A 628 21.50 3.87 16.60
C SER A 628 22.88 4.27 16.09
N ARG A 629 23.62 3.31 15.51
CA ARG A 629 24.86 3.59 14.78
C ARG A 629 24.71 4.62 13.65
N PHE A 630 23.51 4.78 13.13
CA PHE A 630 23.22 5.75 12.07
C PHE A 630 23.30 7.20 12.55
N LEU A 631 23.17 7.46 13.85
CA LEU A 631 23.37 8.80 14.41
C LEU A 631 24.84 9.25 14.29
N ASP A 632 25.79 8.30 14.43
CA ASP A 632 27.21 8.59 14.29
C ASP A 632 27.60 8.84 12.82
N GLU A 633 26.78 8.37 11.87
CA GLU A 633 26.97 8.57 10.43
C GLU A 633 26.51 9.97 9.94
N ILE A 634 25.73 10.69 10.74
CA ILE A 634 25.39 12.07 10.47
C ILE A 634 26.57 12.97 10.83
N PRO A 635 27.00 13.92 9.97
CA PRO A 635 28.04 14.89 10.32
C PRO A 635 27.67 15.64 11.60
N GLN A 636 28.51 15.54 12.62
CA GLN A 636 28.21 16.01 13.97
C GLN A 636 28.02 17.53 14.08
N ASN A 637 28.60 18.31 13.15
CA ASN A 637 28.39 19.75 13.05
C ASN A 637 26.96 20.14 12.61
N LEU A 638 26.15 19.18 12.15
CA LEU A 638 24.76 19.38 11.74
C LEU A 638 23.75 19.03 12.84
N ILE A 639 24.22 18.46 13.95
CA ILE A 639 23.39 17.98 15.06
C ILE A 639 23.48 18.95 16.24
N GLU A 640 22.34 19.21 16.86
CA GLU A 640 22.21 19.85 18.15
C GLU A 640 21.50 18.90 19.12
N TYR A 641 22.19 18.51 20.21
CA TYR A 641 21.57 17.68 21.24
C TYR A 641 20.70 18.54 22.14
N HIS A 642 19.42 18.23 22.17
CA HIS A 642 18.48 18.87 23.08
C HIS A 642 18.76 18.45 24.51
N GLN A 643 19.26 19.38 25.32
CA GLN A 643 19.35 19.20 26.76
C GLN A 643 18.03 19.65 27.37
N PRO A 644 17.35 18.82 28.19
CA PRO A 644 16.21 19.29 28.94
C PRO A 644 16.63 20.53 29.74
N LYS A 645 16.06 21.69 29.42
CA LYS A 645 16.24 22.87 30.25
C LYS A 645 15.56 22.54 31.58
N GLU A 646 16.31 22.33 32.63
CA GLU A 646 15.76 22.45 33.97
C GLU A 646 15.29 23.88 34.09
N LEU A 647 13.99 24.11 33.86
CA LEU A 647 13.37 25.40 34.12
C LEU A 647 13.47 25.65 35.61
N THR A 648 14.11 26.72 35.98
CA THR A 648 14.12 27.16 37.35
C THR A 648 12.69 27.56 37.79
N ASP A 649 12.36 27.44 39.07
CA ASP A 649 11.04 27.82 39.59
C ASP A 649 10.65 29.24 39.20
N GLU A 650 11.60 30.14 38.96
CA GLU A 650 11.40 31.49 38.45
C GLU A 650 10.95 31.51 36.99
N GLU A 651 11.58 30.71 36.11
CA GLU A 651 11.21 30.63 34.69
C GLU A 651 9.85 29.94 34.47
N ILE A 652 9.47 28.98 35.34
CA ILE A 652 8.13 28.38 35.39
C ILE A 652 7.11 29.45 35.80
N GLY A 653 7.42 30.27 36.82
CA GLY A 653 6.56 31.36 37.28
C GLY A 653 6.34 32.44 36.21
N ASP A 654 7.37 32.78 35.45
CA ASP A 654 7.32 33.80 34.38
C ASP A 654 6.55 33.32 33.17
N SER A 655 6.76 32.05 32.74
CA SER A 655 6.01 31.42 31.66
C SER A 655 4.52 31.31 32.00
N PHE A 656 4.20 30.93 33.25
CA PHE A 656 2.82 30.85 33.71
C PHE A 656 2.16 32.22 33.81
N SER A 657 2.89 33.23 34.23
CA SER A 657 2.43 34.62 34.31
C SER A 657 2.19 35.23 32.91
N SER A 658 3.06 34.92 31.95
CA SER A 658 2.92 35.31 30.56
C SER A 658 1.69 34.64 29.90
N PHE A 659 1.51 33.35 30.10
CA PHE A 659 0.34 32.59 29.64
C PHE A 659 -0.98 33.12 30.22
N LEU A 660 -1.00 33.46 31.54
CA LEU A 660 -2.17 34.05 32.16
C LEU A 660 -2.46 35.48 31.67
N SER A 661 -1.44 36.23 31.28
CA SER A 661 -1.62 37.59 30.73
C SER A 661 -2.18 37.52 29.30
N GLU A 662 -1.78 36.54 28.49
CA GLU A 662 -2.36 36.30 27.16
C GLU A 662 -3.81 35.83 27.24
N LEU A 663 -4.15 34.95 28.17
CA LEU A 663 -5.53 34.49 28.39
C LEU A 663 -6.45 35.62 28.83
N LYS A 664 -5.93 36.65 29.54
CA LYS A 664 -6.70 37.84 29.95
C LYS A 664 -6.84 38.90 28.87
N SER A 665 -6.02 38.80 27.78
CA SER A 665 -6.06 39.71 26.64
C SER A 665 -6.92 39.22 25.48
N ARG A 666 -7.40 37.97 25.56
CA ARG A 666 -8.43 37.38 24.68
C ARG A 666 -9.80 37.45 25.37
#